data_15a73ffa301497b7bf395e2d269846dc
#
_entry.id   15a73ffa301497b7bf395e2d269846dc
#
_cell.length_a   1.000
_cell.length_b   1.000
_cell.length_c   1.000
_cell.angle_alpha   90.00
_cell.angle_beta   90.00
_cell.angle_gamma   90.00
#
_symmetry.space_group_name_H-M   'P 1'
#
loop_
_entity.id
_entity.type
_entity.pdbx_description
1 polymer ?
#
loop_
_entity_poly.entity_id
_entity_poly.type
_entity_poly.pdbx_seq_one_letter_code
_entity_poly.pdbx_strand_id
1 'polypeptide(L)'
;VTDKLPLPSSAVPDIDLGHFVGWLVDHKWLIALVMVLFGMGGYLYAGSQPRIYSADSLVQVESENGSLINLPGMSGQVSVEQNRTLTEIGILQSRMVLGEAVDRENLTIRVSPQRLPFLGNFLVNQGVSVPSLMRDQPYVWANEFAKVSRFEVPGGADPGPYIIRSTGDGGYVLRQEERALLTGQAGETVHSDDGYRLFVQRLQAHAGAEFLLYRSTRLSAINALKSSLSSHQAEGEWLVNLRLTGQDKTQIEDTLNTIMQVFLAQNIERQSAEADRQLAFLEEQIPQVGERLSASETNLNSYRAQRDSVDLDFETETMLNKLVAFENQLSDIEFQRVELERRFTSIHPTYQALLDKKQQLQANKAELESRITDLPETQQEILRLERAARVNQEIYVQLLNKQQEMRLVQAGTVGNVRILDTAVVQPSPIAPRSNLIMMLSLLMGLLVAIALVMARYLLNRGIETPKQLEEQGLPVYATVPLSREQAKLSEGFKAGLNRRKHARLDDLLALRSPTDLSIEAVRSLRTSLHFAMLEAGDNRLMLTSSSPAVGKSFISVNLAAVCAQAGQKVLVIDGDMRKGHVHHAFHGDSEGGLSELLGGKLTLEGAIHASKVEGLDYIARGVSPPNPSELLMQPSFSRLMAEISSRYDLVIIDTPPVLAVTDAAIIGKQVGTSLLVARFGMTPPGEIEATVEKLENSGIILKGAILNAMRRKVSTKYSYYTYAYK
;
A
#
# COMPACT_ATOMS: atom_id res chain seq x y z
N VAL A 1 -58.49 -31.01 8.43
CA VAL A 1 -57.47 -31.00 7.34
C VAL A 1 -56.65 -29.72 7.57
N THR A 2 -55.51 -29.86 8.23
CA THR A 2 -54.61 -28.75 8.53
C THR A 2 -53.62 -28.65 7.38
N ASP A 3 -53.73 -27.61 6.58
CA ASP A 3 -52.71 -27.21 5.58
C ASP A 3 -51.49 -26.69 6.33
N LYS A 4 -50.42 -27.51 6.40
CA LYS A 4 -49.10 -27.06 6.80
C LYS A 4 -48.53 -26.21 5.71
N LEU A 5 -48.45 -24.88 5.91
CA LEU A 5 -47.62 -24.00 5.11
C LEU A 5 -46.16 -24.51 5.13
N PRO A 6 -45.49 -24.54 3.99
CA PRO A 6 -44.09 -24.99 3.91
C PRO A 6 -43.18 -24.04 4.67
N LEU A 7 -42.33 -24.61 5.52
CA LEU A 7 -41.22 -23.91 6.18
C LEU A 7 -40.37 -23.20 5.10
N PRO A 8 -40.04 -21.93 5.25
CA PRO A 8 -39.13 -21.26 4.34
C PRO A 8 -37.75 -21.91 4.43
N SER A 9 -37.25 -22.39 3.30
CA SER A 9 -35.88 -22.83 3.11
C SER A 9 -34.93 -21.73 3.61
N SER A 10 -33.83 -22.14 4.26
CA SER A 10 -32.73 -21.30 4.70
C SER A 10 -32.20 -20.44 3.53
N ALA A 11 -32.85 -19.33 3.28
CA ALA A 11 -32.40 -18.33 2.35
C ALA A 11 -31.20 -17.62 2.99
N VAL A 12 -30.06 -17.67 2.30
CA VAL A 12 -28.92 -16.77 2.57
C VAL A 12 -29.48 -15.37 2.70
N PRO A 13 -29.19 -14.63 3.78
CA PRO A 13 -29.78 -13.30 3.97
C PRO A 13 -29.40 -12.42 2.79
N ASP A 14 -30.39 -12.00 2.02
CA ASP A 14 -30.19 -11.00 0.98
C ASP A 14 -29.67 -9.72 1.63
N ILE A 15 -28.40 -9.39 1.33
CA ILE A 15 -27.78 -8.15 1.81
C ILE A 15 -28.46 -7.00 1.07
N ASP A 16 -29.41 -6.35 1.70
CA ASP A 16 -30.02 -5.14 1.16
C ASP A 16 -28.97 -4.02 1.13
N LEU A 17 -28.46 -3.76 -0.07
CA LEU A 17 -27.43 -2.73 -0.33
C LEU A 17 -27.87 -1.35 0.18
N GLY A 18 -29.16 -1.01 0.14
CA GLY A 18 -29.69 0.23 0.66
C GLY A 18 -29.56 0.35 2.17
N HIS A 19 -29.80 -0.74 2.88
CA HIS A 19 -29.67 -0.84 4.33
C HIS A 19 -28.20 -0.76 4.75
N PHE A 20 -27.28 -1.41 3.98
CA PHE A 20 -25.84 -1.37 4.23
C PHE A 20 -25.26 0.05 4.06
N VAL A 21 -25.65 0.77 3.01
CA VAL A 21 -25.24 2.18 2.82
C VAL A 21 -25.73 3.05 3.99
N GLY A 22 -26.96 2.86 4.46
CA GLY A 22 -27.48 3.55 5.64
C GLY A 22 -26.61 3.29 6.88
N TRP A 23 -26.17 2.05 7.08
CA TRP A 23 -25.29 1.66 8.18
C TRP A 23 -23.90 2.32 8.11
N LEU A 24 -23.32 2.44 6.91
CA LEU A 24 -22.06 3.17 6.70
C LEU A 24 -22.20 4.64 7.08
N VAL A 25 -23.30 5.29 6.69
CA VAL A 25 -23.56 6.69 7.04
C VAL A 25 -23.77 6.88 8.55
N ASP A 26 -24.43 5.95 9.20
CA ASP A 26 -24.63 5.97 10.67
C ASP A 26 -23.28 5.84 11.42
N HIS A 27 -22.29 5.16 10.83
CA HIS A 27 -20.95 4.97 11.41
C HIS A 27 -19.86 5.85 10.81
N LYS A 28 -20.22 6.94 10.10
CA LYS A 28 -19.29 7.86 9.41
C LYS A 28 -18.14 8.35 10.30
N TRP A 29 -18.40 8.62 11.60
CA TRP A 29 -17.38 9.07 12.53
C TRP A 29 -16.36 7.96 12.89
N LEU A 30 -16.80 6.70 12.94
CA LEU A 30 -15.90 5.56 13.11
C LEU A 30 -15.02 5.39 11.86
N ILE A 31 -15.61 5.49 10.67
CA ILE A 31 -14.87 5.44 9.40
C ILE A 31 -13.83 6.57 9.35
N ALA A 32 -14.26 7.81 9.66
CA ALA A 32 -13.36 8.96 9.70
C ALA A 32 -12.21 8.77 10.71
N LEU A 33 -12.50 8.25 11.90
CA LEU A 33 -11.47 7.99 12.93
C LEU A 33 -10.43 6.97 12.44
N VAL A 34 -10.89 5.84 11.86
CA VAL A 34 -10.00 4.80 11.35
C VAL A 34 -9.16 5.35 10.19
N MET A 35 -9.75 6.11 9.26
CA MET A 35 -9.01 6.74 8.17
C MET A 35 -7.96 7.72 8.66
N VAL A 36 -8.27 8.54 9.68
CA VAL A 36 -7.30 9.47 10.29
C VAL A 36 -6.15 8.71 10.95
N LEU A 37 -6.43 7.62 11.66
CA LEU A 37 -5.39 6.78 12.29
C LEU A 37 -4.47 6.14 11.24
N PHE A 38 -5.03 5.59 10.16
CA PHE A 38 -4.23 5.02 9.08
C PHE A 38 -3.46 6.09 8.30
N GLY A 39 -4.06 7.25 8.03
CA GLY A 39 -3.40 8.39 7.41
C GLY A 39 -2.22 8.90 8.26
N MET A 40 -2.42 9.04 9.57
CA MET A 40 -1.35 9.42 10.51
C MET A 40 -0.24 8.36 10.55
N GLY A 41 -0.60 7.07 10.59
CA GLY A 41 0.35 5.96 10.50
C GLY A 41 1.14 5.98 9.20
N GLY A 42 0.48 6.20 8.05
CA GLY A 42 1.12 6.33 6.73
C GLY A 42 2.07 7.54 6.66
N TYR A 43 1.68 8.68 7.23
CA TYR A 43 2.53 9.87 7.30
C TYR A 43 3.79 9.62 8.15
N LEU A 44 3.63 9.01 9.33
CA LEU A 44 4.76 8.67 10.20
C LEU A 44 5.67 7.62 9.54
N TYR A 45 5.10 6.61 8.88
CA TYR A 45 5.85 5.60 8.16
C TYR A 45 6.63 6.20 6.98
N ALA A 46 6.01 7.04 6.15
CA ALA A 46 6.69 7.71 5.04
C ALA A 46 7.83 8.60 5.53
N GLY A 47 7.62 9.33 6.64
CA GLY A 47 8.65 10.18 7.25
C GLY A 47 9.75 9.41 7.97
N SER A 48 9.52 8.16 8.36
CA SER A 48 10.53 7.29 9.01
C SER A 48 11.47 6.61 8.02
N GLN A 49 11.12 6.57 6.74
CA GLN A 49 12.00 5.99 5.71
C GLN A 49 13.17 6.90 5.38
N PRO A 50 14.38 6.33 5.09
CA PRO A 50 15.51 7.12 4.66
C PRO A 50 15.23 7.76 3.30
N ARG A 51 15.61 9.03 3.13
CA ARG A 51 15.48 9.74 1.86
C ARG A 51 16.54 9.24 0.89
N ILE A 52 16.14 8.85 -0.31
CA ILE A 52 17.02 8.42 -1.40
C ILE A 52 16.98 9.50 -2.47
N TYR A 53 18.16 9.93 -2.89
CA TYR A 53 18.37 10.90 -3.95
C TYR A 53 18.93 10.21 -5.19
N SER A 54 18.84 10.86 -6.35
CA SER A 54 19.51 10.45 -7.58
C SER A 54 20.42 11.54 -8.08
N ALA A 55 21.60 11.13 -8.55
CA ALA A 55 22.46 11.93 -9.39
C ALA A 55 22.32 11.41 -10.82
N ASP A 56 22.13 12.30 -11.77
CA ASP A 56 22.01 12.00 -13.18
C ASP A 56 23.18 12.65 -13.93
N SER A 57 23.70 11.98 -14.99
CA SER A 57 24.74 12.49 -15.88
C SER A 57 24.54 11.97 -17.28
N LEU A 58 25.09 12.66 -18.28
CA LEU A 58 24.95 12.33 -19.67
C LEU A 58 26.33 12.14 -20.33
N VAL A 59 26.51 11.00 -20.97
CA VAL A 59 27.73 10.65 -21.69
C VAL A 59 27.39 10.37 -23.15
N GLN A 60 28.12 10.98 -24.07
CA GLN A 60 28.04 10.70 -25.50
C GLN A 60 29.12 9.70 -25.89
N VAL A 61 28.71 8.67 -26.63
CA VAL A 61 29.63 7.71 -27.25
C VAL A 61 29.64 7.99 -28.73
N GLU A 62 30.70 8.65 -29.23
CA GLU A 62 30.82 8.96 -30.65
C GLU A 62 31.13 7.70 -31.46
N SER A 63 30.50 7.53 -32.63
CA SER A 63 30.95 6.55 -33.59
C SER A 63 32.23 7.09 -34.22
N GLU A 64 33.31 6.31 -34.23
CA GLU A 64 34.41 6.56 -35.09
C GLU A 64 33.90 6.62 -36.55
N ASN A 65 33.64 7.83 -37.07
CA ASN A 65 33.46 8.08 -38.49
C ASN A 65 34.78 7.94 -39.26
N GLY A 66 35.70 7.19 -38.70
CA GLY A 66 36.97 6.81 -39.29
C GLY A 66 36.86 5.44 -39.91
N SER A 67 36.55 5.44 -41.19
CA SER A 67 36.87 4.39 -42.14
C SER A 67 36.24 3.02 -41.94
N LEU A 68 36.02 2.50 -43.05
CA LEU A 68 35.92 1.10 -43.40
C LEU A 68 34.49 0.60 -43.35
N ILE A 69 33.86 0.74 -44.45
CA ILE A 69 32.64 0.09 -44.92
C ILE A 69 31.44 1.05 -44.99
N ASN A 70 31.60 2.15 -45.71
CA ASN A 70 30.48 2.68 -46.48
C ASN A 70 30.29 1.82 -47.73
N LEU A 71 29.78 0.60 -47.58
CA LEU A 71 29.31 -0.18 -48.71
C LEU A 71 27.90 0.30 -49.07
N PRO A 72 27.72 0.94 -50.27
CA PRO A 72 26.37 1.26 -50.72
C PRO A 72 25.60 -0.06 -50.92
N GLY A 73 24.56 -0.30 -50.09
CA GLY A 73 23.67 -1.44 -50.25
C GLY A 73 23.49 -2.35 -49.03
N MET A 74 24.18 -2.15 -47.89
CA MET A 74 23.93 -2.93 -46.69
C MET A 74 23.07 -2.18 -45.66
N SER A 75 21.80 -2.56 -45.57
CA SER A 75 20.81 -2.11 -44.58
C SER A 75 21.09 -2.61 -43.15
N GLY A 76 22.32 -3.00 -42.83
CA GLY A 76 22.73 -3.55 -41.51
C GLY A 76 23.41 -2.58 -40.54
N GLN A 77 23.48 -1.28 -40.89
CA GLN A 77 24.21 -0.30 -40.05
C GLN A 77 23.66 -0.11 -38.65
N VAL A 78 22.35 -0.18 -38.48
CA VAL A 78 21.69 0.09 -37.19
C VAL A 78 22.03 -0.99 -36.12
N SER A 79 22.23 -2.24 -36.53
CA SER A 79 22.50 -3.33 -35.56
C SER A 79 23.96 -3.39 -35.08
N VAL A 80 24.92 -2.89 -35.84
CA VAL A 80 26.34 -2.84 -35.46
C VAL A 80 26.60 -1.68 -34.48
N GLU A 81 25.92 -0.58 -34.68
CA GLU A 81 26.03 0.65 -33.87
C GLU A 81 25.39 0.45 -32.47
N GLN A 82 24.21 -0.17 -32.38
CA GLN A 82 23.58 -0.52 -31.10
C GLN A 82 24.44 -1.47 -30.25
N ASN A 83 25.14 -2.41 -30.87
CA ASN A 83 26.02 -3.32 -30.15
C ASN A 83 27.26 -2.61 -29.56
N ARG A 84 27.75 -1.52 -30.14
CA ARG A 84 28.89 -0.76 -29.60
C ARG A 84 28.54 -0.01 -28.34
N THR A 85 27.42 0.73 -28.33
CA THR A 85 26.96 1.47 -27.14
C THR A 85 26.69 0.52 -25.97
N LEU A 86 26.11 -0.67 -26.23
CA LEU A 86 25.92 -1.69 -25.22
C LEU A 86 27.25 -2.24 -24.68
N THR A 87 28.27 -2.35 -25.53
CA THR A 87 29.63 -2.78 -25.11
C THR A 87 30.25 -1.73 -24.20
N GLU A 88 30.17 -0.44 -24.55
CA GLU A 88 30.72 0.64 -23.72
C GLU A 88 29.97 0.75 -22.37
N ILE A 89 28.65 0.54 -22.33
CA ILE A 89 27.87 0.41 -21.09
C ILE A 89 28.40 -0.80 -20.27
N GLY A 90 28.70 -1.92 -20.92
CA GLY A 90 29.28 -3.09 -20.27
C GLY A 90 30.64 -2.82 -19.63
N ILE A 91 31.49 -2.05 -20.32
CA ILE A 91 32.79 -1.61 -19.80
C ILE A 91 32.62 -0.66 -18.62
N LEU A 92 31.72 0.30 -18.70
CA LEU A 92 31.42 1.24 -17.62
C LEU A 92 30.95 0.50 -16.36
N GLN A 93 30.13 -0.55 -16.50
CA GLN A 93 29.66 -1.39 -15.39
C GLN A 93 30.68 -2.49 -14.99
N SER A 94 31.86 -2.51 -15.59
CA SER A 94 32.87 -3.53 -15.29
C SER A 94 33.45 -3.37 -13.89
N ARG A 95 33.99 -4.47 -13.36
CA ARG A 95 34.70 -4.44 -12.07
C ARG A 95 35.98 -3.57 -12.09
N MET A 96 36.52 -3.32 -13.26
CA MET A 96 37.69 -2.47 -13.45
C MET A 96 37.32 -1.01 -13.16
N VAL A 97 36.30 -0.47 -13.84
CA VAL A 97 35.85 0.92 -13.68
C VAL A 97 35.23 1.15 -12.30
N LEU A 98 34.25 0.29 -11.91
CA LEU A 98 33.60 0.41 -10.62
C LEU A 98 34.54 0.15 -9.44
N GLY A 99 35.51 -0.75 -9.61
CA GLY A 99 36.50 -1.03 -8.58
C GLY A 99 37.46 0.12 -8.32
N GLU A 100 37.90 0.80 -9.36
CA GLU A 100 38.72 2.01 -9.24
C GLU A 100 37.93 3.15 -8.58
N ALA A 101 36.63 3.33 -8.94
CA ALA A 101 35.77 4.29 -8.29
C ALA A 101 35.54 3.95 -6.80
N VAL A 102 35.35 2.67 -6.46
CA VAL A 102 35.22 2.20 -5.07
C VAL A 102 36.48 2.53 -4.27
N ASP A 103 37.67 2.35 -4.87
CA ASP A 103 38.96 2.60 -4.19
C ASP A 103 39.20 4.11 -4.01
N ARG A 104 38.90 4.96 -5.03
CA ARG A 104 39.10 6.41 -4.96
C ARG A 104 38.15 7.07 -3.95
N GLU A 105 36.88 6.66 -3.95
CA GLU A 105 35.84 7.21 -3.06
C GLU A 105 35.74 6.49 -1.70
N ASN A 106 36.61 5.51 -1.43
CA ASN A 106 36.63 4.73 -0.20
C ASN A 106 35.28 4.09 0.16
N LEU A 107 34.51 3.62 -0.84
CA LEU A 107 33.16 3.08 -0.66
C LEU A 107 33.13 1.74 0.10
N THR A 108 34.27 1.17 0.43
CA THR A 108 34.38 0.03 1.34
C THR A 108 34.04 0.38 2.79
N ILE A 109 34.02 1.67 3.13
CA ILE A 109 33.73 2.18 4.47
C ILE A 109 32.33 2.77 4.46
N ARG A 110 31.47 2.27 5.34
CA ARG A 110 30.11 2.80 5.49
C ARG A 110 29.86 3.22 6.93
N VAL A 111 29.46 4.47 7.12
CA VAL A 111 29.05 5.02 8.42
C VAL A 111 27.52 5.18 8.41
N SER A 112 26.87 4.64 9.44
CA SER A 112 25.43 4.75 9.62
C SER A 112 25.15 5.33 11.00
N PRO A 113 24.41 6.43 11.13
CA PRO A 113 24.03 6.97 12.44
C PRO A 113 23.07 6.03 13.17
N GLN A 114 23.30 5.81 14.46
CA GLN A 114 22.35 5.07 15.29
C GLN A 114 21.18 5.98 15.63
N ARG A 115 20.00 5.67 15.13
CA ARG A 115 18.80 6.49 15.29
C ARG A 115 17.77 5.83 16.19
N LEU A 116 16.91 6.65 16.82
CA LEU A 116 15.80 6.16 17.62
C LEU A 116 14.91 5.23 16.79
N PRO A 117 14.55 4.03 17.29
CA PRO A 117 13.67 3.11 16.58
C PRO A 117 12.35 3.78 16.19
N PHE A 118 11.83 3.48 14.99
CA PHE A 118 10.58 3.96 14.39
C PHE A 118 10.47 5.47 14.14
N LEU A 119 10.88 6.33 15.07
CA LEU A 119 10.69 7.79 14.99
C LEU A 119 11.96 8.56 14.64
N GLY A 120 13.15 7.95 14.75
CA GLY A 120 14.42 8.66 14.60
C GLY A 120 14.57 9.33 13.23
N ASN A 121 14.31 8.60 12.15
CA ASN A 121 14.36 9.17 10.79
C ASN A 121 13.33 10.29 10.59
N PHE A 122 12.12 10.14 11.17
CA PHE A 122 11.08 11.16 11.09
C PHE A 122 11.53 12.46 11.77
N LEU A 123 12.05 12.36 12.99
CA LEU A 123 12.51 13.52 13.76
C LEU A 123 13.69 14.22 13.08
N VAL A 124 14.64 13.44 12.58
CA VAL A 124 15.80 13.97 11.82
C VAL A 124 15.36 14.64 10.52
N ASN A 125 14.40 14.05 9.79
CA ASN A 125 13.85 14.63 8.56
C ASN A 125 13.09 15.95 8.81
N GLN A 126 12.58 16.16 10.03
CA GLN A 126 11.97 17.42 10.49
C GLN A 126 12.99 18.43 11.03
N GLY A 127 14.28 18.09 11.04
CA GLY A 127 15.33 19.00 11.53
C GLY A 127 15.40 19.12 13.05
N VAL A 128 14.85 18.16 13.80
CA VAL A 128 14.84 18.21 15.26
C VAL A 128 16.26 18.00 15.80
N SER A 129 16.74 18.97 16.56
CA SER A 129 18.01 18.88 17.30
C SER A 129 17.84 18.07 18.59
N VAL A 130 18.96 17.71 19.23
CA VAL A 130 19.01 16.90 20.46
C VAL A 130 18.11 17.50 21.56
N PRO A 131 17.03 16.77 21.97
CA PRO A 131 16.25 17.19 23.14
C PRO A 131 17.07 17.13 24.43
N SER A 132 16.88 18.06 25.34
CA SER A 132 17.64 18.13 26.61
C SER A 132 17.55 16.83 27.42
N LEU A 133 16.42 16.16 27.40
CA LEU A 133 16.16 14.88 28.09
C LEU A 133 16.86 13.65 27.44
N MET A 134 17.39 13.77 26.20
CA MET A 134 17.98 12.66 25.44
C MET A 134 19.47 12.87 25.12
N ARG A 135 20.13 13.84 25.77
CA ARG A 135 21.56 14.11 25.55
C ARG A 135 22.49 12.98 26.00
N ASP A 136 22.04 12.14 26.91
CA ASP A 136 22.82 10.99 27.40
C ASP A 136 22.55 9.69 26.63
N GLN A 137 21.68 9.74 25.61
CA GLN A 137 21.29 8.58 24.81
C GLN A 137 22.18 8.45 23.56
N PRO A 138 22.42 7.24 23.05
CA PRO A 138 23.33 6.98 21.92
C PRO A 138 22.79 7.44 20.55
N TYR A 139 21.60 8.05 20.51
CA TYR A 139 20.92 8.35 19.25
C TYR A 139 21.42 9.63 18.60
N VAL A 140 21.64 9.56 17.29
CA VAL A 140 22.12 10.66 16.43
C VAL A 140 20.96 11.50 15.89
N TRP A 141 21.08 12.84 15.93
CA TRP A 141 20.05 13.82 15.57
C TRP A 141 20.35 14.57 14.25
N ALA A 142 19.46 15.50 13.84
CA ALA A 142 19.47 16.09 12.51
C ALA A 142 20.80 16.75 12.07
N ASN A 143 21.52 17.40 12.97
CA ASN A 143 22.75 18.13 12.64
C ASN A 143 24.03 17.38 13.01
N GLU A 144 23.92 16.09 13.30
CA GLU A 144 25.04 15.28 13.75
C GLU A 144 25.46 14.30 12.65
N PHE A 145 26.79 14.24 12.42
CA PHE A 145 27.38 13.36 11.43
C PHE A 145 28.81 12.96 11.79
N ALA A 146 29.24 11.85 11.24
CA ALA A 146 30.63 11.38 11.30
C ALA A 146 31.08 11.03 9.86
N LYS A 147 32.20 11.61 9.40
CA LYS A 147 32.82 11.30 8.12
C LYS A 147 34.15 10.62 8.36
N VAL A 148 34.23 9.35 7.92
CA VAL A 148 35.42 8.50 8.03
C VAL A 148 36.02 8.32 6.64
N SER A 149 37.32 8.65 6.48
CA SER A 149 38.02 8.52 5.20
C SER A 149 38.93 7.30 5.14
N ARG A 150 39.38 6.79 6.29
CA ARG A 150 40.24 5.62 6.35
C ARG A 150 39.89 4.75 7.54
N PHE A 151 39.70 3.46 7.26
CA PHE A 151 39.50 2.45 8.29
C PHE A 151 40.16 1.13 7.86
N GLU A 152 41.22 0.78 8.53
CA GLU A 152 41.93 -0.48 8.30
C GLU A 152 41.73 -1.39 9.51
N VAL A 153 41.45 -2.63 9.20
CA VAL A 153 41.14 -3.68 10.17
C VAL A 153 42.19 -4.78 10.02
N PRO A 154 42.81 -5.29 11.11
CA PRO A 154 43.76 -6.37 11.03
C PRO A 154 43.18 -7.64 10.40
N GLY A 155 44.03 -8.43 9.73
CA GLY A 155 43.59 -9.67 9.10
C GLY A 155 43.03 -10.66 10.12
N GLY A 156 41.82 -11.16 9.89
CA GLY A 156 41.14 -12.10 10.80
C GLY A 156 40.23 -11.45 11.86
N ALA A 157 40.12 -10.12 11.88
CA ALA A 157 39.17 -9.45 12.73
C ALA A 157 37.71 -9.69 12.23
N ASP A 158 36.79 -9.74 13.16
CA ASP A 158 35.35 -9.91 12.88
C ASP A 158 34.85 -8.75 11.99
N PRO A 159 34.14 -9.03 10.87
CA PRO A 159 33.53 -8.02 10.03
C PRO A 159 32.30 -7.30 10.65
N GLY A 160 31.97 -7.61 11.92
CA GLY A 160 30.82 -7.06 12.63
C GLY A 160 30.81 -5.53 12.68
N PRO A 161 29.70 -4.89 13.05
CA PRO A 161 29.65 -3.45 13.16
C PRO A 161 30.57 -2.95 14.26
N TYR A 162 31.42 -1.98 13.92
CA TYR A 162 32.17 -1.20 14.89
C TYR A 162 31.34 0.03 15.28
N ILE A 163 31.51 0.51 16.49
CA ILE A 163 30.75 1.65 17.03
C ILE A 163 31.72 2.81 17.29
N ILE A 164 31.51 3.92 16.61
CA ILE A 164 32.17 5.19 16.92
C ILE A 164 31.27 5.94 17.91
N ARG A 165 31.71 6.06 19.16
CA ARG A 165 31.01 6.83 20.19
C ARG A 165 31.69 8.17 20.36
N SER A 166 30.92 9.25 20.17
CA SER A 166 31.41 10.61 20.39
C SER A 166 31.62 10.87 21.89
N THR A 167 32.73 11.50 22.22
CA THR A 167 33.02 12.01 23.57
C THR A 167 32.70 13.52 23.71
N GLY A 168 32.24 14.16 22.63
CA GLY A 168 32.08 15.59 22.50
C GLY A 168 33.33 16.26 21.94
N ASP A 169 33.21 17.50 21.48
CA ASP A 169 34.31 18.33 20.96
C ASP A 169 35.20 17.65 19.90
N GLY A 170 34.62 16.79 19.08
CA GLY A 170 35.34 16.05 18.03
C GLY A 170 36.09 14.82 18.51
N GLY A 171 36.08 14.52 19.80
CA GLY A 171 36.68 13.31 20.37
C GLY A 171 35.79 12.08 20.13
N TYR A 172 36.40 10.89 20.00
CA TYR A 172 35.66 9.64 19.81
C TYR A 172 36.37 8.43 20.39
N VAL A 173 35.59 7.38 20.67
CA VAL A 173 36.07 6.06 21.04
C VAL A 173 35.50 5.06 20.01
N LEU A 174 36.40 4.29 19.37
CA LEU A 174 36.00 3.15 18.54
C LEU A 174 35.85 1.92 19.44
N ARG A 175 34.68 1.28 19.36
CA ARG A 175 34.35 0.09 20.14
C ARG A 175 33.89 -1.04 19.21
N GLN A 176 34.11 -2.27 19.61
CA GLN A 176 33.48 -3.44 19.05
C GLN A 176 32.84 -4.18 20.23
N GLU A 177 31.53 -4.30 20.19
CA GLU A 177 30.72 -4.72 21.34
C GLU A 177 31.01 -3.86 22.59
N GLU A 178 31.54 -4.45 23.66
CA GLU A 178 31.92 -3.74 24.90
C GLU A 178 33.42 -3.35 24.94
N ARG A 179 34.25 -3.85 24.03
CA ARG A 179 35.68 -3.58 24.01
C ARG A 179 36.00 -2.27 23.30
N ALA A 180 36.69 -1.36 23.98
CA ALA A 180 37.28 -0.18 23.36
C ALA A 180 38.55 -0.61 22.59
N LEU A 181 38.64 -0.26 21.30
CA LEU A 181 39.75 -0.59 20.40
C LEU A 181 40.74 0.53 20.26
N LEU A 182 40.25 1.78 20.15
CA LEU A 182 41.09 2.98 20.07
C LEU A 182 40.29 4.22 20.50
N THR A 183 41.01 5.24 20.93
CA THR A 183 40.44 6.58 21.26
C THR A 183 41.22 7.60 20.45
N GLY A 184 40.50 8.60 19.90
CA GLY A 184 41.14 9.60 19.06
C GLY A 184 40.29 10.90 18.96
N GLN A 185 40.86 11.83 18.18
CA GLN A 185 40.22 13.09 17.87
C GLN A 185 40.02 13.21 16.34
N ALA A 186 38.93 13.84 15.91
CA ALA A 186 38.67 14.08 14.50
C ALA A 186 39.77 14.96 13.90
N GLY A 187 40.22 14.61 12.68
CA GLY A 187 41.35 15.23 11.99
C GLY A 187 42.70 14.53 12.21
N GLU A 188 42.81 13.54 13.10
CA GLU A 188 44.00 12.82 13.36
C GLU A 188 43.90 11.35 12.96
N THR A 189 45.02 10.78 12.45
CA THR A 189 45.12 9.33 12.18
C THR A 189 45.56 8.61 13.44
N VAL A 190 44.71 7.75 13.97
CA VAL A 190 44.97 7.00 15.19
C VAL A 190 45.27 5.54 14.86
N HIS A 191 46.25 4.99 15.55
CA HIS A 191 46.68 3.59 15.43
C HIS A 191 46.47 2.89 16.78
N SER A 192 45.99 1.65 16.72
CA SER A 192 45.98 0.76 17.89
C SER A 192 47.11 -0.24 17.80
N ASP A 193 47.64 -0.71 18.94
CA ASP A 193 48.63 -1.76 19.02
C ASP A 193 48.12 -3.08 18.40
N ASP A 194 46.83 -3.29 18.37
CA ASP A 194 46.16 -4.44 17.71
C ASP A 194 46.11 -4.31 16.18
N GLY A 195 46.66 -3.24 15.57
CA GLY A 195 46.75 -3.04 14.12
C GLY A 195 45.54 -2.33 13.48
N TYR A 196 44.62 -1.81 14.26
CA TYR A 196 43.54 -0.95 13.75
C TYR A 196 44.07 0.44 13.40
N ARG A 197 43.65 0.98 12.27
CA ARG A 197 43.91 2.38 11.87
C ARG A 197 42.60 3.07 11.50
N LEU A 198 42.36 4.21 12.09
CA LEU A 198 41.16 5.00 11.84
C LEU A 198 41.51 6.47 11.62
N PHE A 199 40.93 7.06 10.56
CA PHE A 199 40.99 8.48 10.32
C PHE A 199 39.51 9.02 10.16
N VAL A 200 39.09 9.72 11.20
CA VAL A 200 37.79 10.44 11.21
C VAL A 200 38.05 11.85 10.71
N GLN A 201 37.58 12.17 9.50
CA GLN A 201 37.80 13.48 8.89
C GLN A 201 37.07 14.60 9.63
N ARG A 202 35.79 14.33 10.00
CA ARG A 202 34.94 15.26 10.77
C ARG A 202 33.99 14.45 11.64
N LEU A 203 33.81 14.93 12.86
CA LEU A 203 32.83 14.40 13.79
C LEU A 203 32.13 15.60 14.45
N GLN A 204 30.85 15.71 14.21
CA GLN A 204 30.01 16.70 14.88
C GLN A 204 28.82 15.96 15.50
N ALA A 205 28.89 15.75 16.81
CA ALA A 205 27.87 15.03 17.55
C ALA A 205 28.01 15.34 19.05
N HIS A 206 26.92 15.22 19.78
CA HIS A 206 26.95 15.36 21.24
C HIS A 206 27.73 14.19 21.87
N ALA A 207 28.16 14.38 23.10
CA ALA A 207 28.82 13.33 23.87
C ALA A 207 27.83 12.17 24.11
N GLY A 208 28.25 10.96 23.74
CA GLY A 208 27.42 9.76 23.84
C GLY A 208 26.78 9.29 22.52
N ALA A 209 26.70 10.13 21.48
CA ALA A 209 26.18 9.75 20.17
C ALA A 209 26.97 8.62 19.54
N GLU A 210 26.30 7.64 18.95
CA GLU A 210 26.90 6.45 18.36
C GLU A 210 26.65 6.35 16.86
N PHE A 211 27.73 6.03 16.14
CA PHE A 211 27.70 5.77 14.70
C PHE A 211 28.20 4.35 14.45
N LEU A 212 27.44 3.61 13.68
CA LEU A 212 27.81 2.25 13.25
C LEU A 212 28.75 2.34 12.05
N LEU A 213 29.96 1.82 12.19
CA LEU A 213 30.99 1.77 11.14
C LEU A 213 31.10 0.34 10.61
N TYR A 214 30.91 0.20 9.31
CA TYR A 214 31.04 -1.09 8.62
C TYR A 214 32.22 -1.05 7.68
N ARG A 215 32.97 -2.16 7.64
CA ARG A 215 33.99 -2.42 6.64
C ARG A 215 33.55 -3.52 5.71
N SER A 216 33.23 -3.19 4.45
CA SER A 216 32.86 -4.16 3.43
C SER A 216 34.08 -4.62 2.64
N THR A 217 34.01 -5.82 2.07
CA THR A 217 35.04 -6.26 1.11
C THR A 217 34.90 -5.43 -0.17
N ARG A 218 36.03 -5.24 -0.89
CA ARG A 218 36.05 -4.53 -2.18
C ARG A 218 34.99 -5.07 -3.15
N LEU A 219 34.84 -6.38 -3.24
CA LEU A 219 33.88 -7.03 -4.12
C LEU A 219 32.42 -6.70 -3.69
N SER A 220 32.14 -6.69 -2.40
CA SER A 220 30.82 -6.32 -1.89
C SER A 220 30.49 -4.86 -2.20
N ALA A 221 31.46 -3.96 -2.03
CA ALA A 221 31.28 -2.55 -2.37
C ALA A 221 31.03 -2.33 -3.87
N ILE A 222 31.77 -3.03 -4.74
CA ILE A 222 31.55 -3.00 -6.20
C ILE A 222 30.13 -3.49 -6.55
N ASN A 223 29.69 -4.59 -5.96
CA ASN A 223 28.35 -5.12 -6.23
C ASN A 223 27.24 -4.16 -5.72
N ALA A 224 27.44 -3.54 -4.57
CA ALA A 224 26.52 -2.53 -4.04
C ALA A 224 26.47 -1.29 -4.96
N LEU A 225 27.64 -0.81 -5.43
CA LEU A 225 27.71 0.31 -6.36
C LEU A 225 27.02 -0.04 -7.70
N LYS A 226 27.27 -1.24 -8.23
CA LYS A 226 26.63 -1.73 -9.46
C LYS A 226 25.11 -1.79 -9.35
N SER A 227 24.58 -2.20 -8.19
CA SER A 227 23.13 -2.29 -7.98
C SER A 227 22.46 -0.91 -7.86
N SER A 228 23.20 0.12 -7.42
CA SER A 228 22.71 1.49 -7.30
C SER A 228 22.91 2.34 -8.56
N LEU A 229 23.76 1.84 -9.49
CA LEU A 229 24.04 2.48 -10.78
C LEU A 229 23.12 1.90 -11.86
N SER A 230 22.35 2.73 -12.50
CA SER A 230 21.54 2.40 -13.68
C SER A 230 22.06 3.18 -14.89
N SER A 231 22.13 2.52 -16.04
CA SER A 231 22.51 3.12 -17.32
C SER A 231 21.47 2.79 -18.36
N HIS A 232 20.98 3.80 -19.06
CA HIS A 232 19.99 3.66 -20.12
C HIS A 232 20.46 4.41 -21.35
N GLN A 233 20.43 3.73 -22.49
CA GLN A 233 20.62 4.36 -23.78
C GLN A 233 19.33 5.09 -24.17
N ALA A 234 19.40 6.34 -24.59
CA ALA A 234 18.29 7.02 -25.20
C ALA A 234 18.00 6.39 -26.57
N GLU A 235 16.72 6.17 -26.91
CA GLU A 235 16.34 5.50 -28.16
C GLU A 235 16.86 6.28 -29.37
N GLY A 236 17.65 5.58 -30.22
CA GLY A 236 18.18 6.12 -31.47
C GLY A 236 19.34 7.12 -31.36
N GLU A 237 19.88 7.34 -30.18
CA GLU A 237 20.94 8.30 -29.92
C GLU A 237 22.21 7.64 -29.35
N TRP A 238 23.37 8.28 -29.62
CA TRP A 238 24.68 7.93 -29.09
C TRP A 238 24.84 8.35 -27.62
N LEU A 239 23.73 8.58 -26.93
CA LEU A 239 23.67 9.14 -25.59
C LEU A 239 23.38 8.05 -24.56
N VAL A 240 24.17 8.03 -23.49
CA VAL A 240 23.99 7.14 -22.34
C VAL A 240 23.66 7.99 -21.12
N ASN A 241 22.45 7.83 -20.62
CA ASN A 241 22.05 8.38 -19.34
C ASN A 241 22.52 7.49 -18.20
N LEU A 242 23.32 8.04 -17.30
CA LEU A 242 23.78 7.39 -16.09
C LEU A 242 23.01 7.95 -14.90
N ARG A 243 22.57 7.07 -14.02
CA ARG A 243 21.89 7.45 -12.80
C ARG A 243 22.43 6.65 -11.62
N LEU A 244 22.87 7.36 -10.60
CA LEU A 244 23.32 6.76 -9.33
C LEU A 244 22.37 7.17 -8.20
N THR A 245 21.92 6.20 -7.40
CA THR A 245 21.01 6.44 -6.29
C THR A 245 21.69 6.21 -4.95
N GLY A 246 21.40 7.06 -3.95
CA GLY A 246 21.95 6.93 -2.61
C GLY A 246 21.34 7.91 -1.61
N GLN A 247 21.78 7.83 -0.37
CA GLN A 247 21.25 8.66 0.73
C GLN A 247 22.00 10.00 0.88
N ASP A 248 23.29 10.02 0.56
CA ASP A 248 24.13 11.21 0.66
C ASP A 248 24.28 11.85 -0.73
N LYS A 249 23.84 13.10 -0.86
CA LYS A 249 23.85 13.86 -2.11
C LYS A 249 25.28 14.07 -2.63
N THR A 250 26.20 14.46 -1.75
CA THR A 250 27.59 14.73 -2.16
C THR A 250 28.30 13.46 -2.55
N GLN A 251 28.09 12.38 -1.80
CA GLN A 251 28.71 11.09 -2.11
C GLN A 251 28.27 10.54 -3.48
N ILE A 252 26.97 10.60 -3.82
CA ILE A 252 26.49 10.10 -5.11
C ILE A 252 26.97 10.96 -6.28
N GLU A 253 27.08 12.28 -6.09
CA GLU A 253 27.63 13.22 -7.08
C GLU A 253 29.10 12.93 -7.35
N ASP A 254 29.93 12.90 -6.28
CA ASP A 254 31.37 12.65 -6.37
C ASP A 254 31.62 11.25 -6.96
N THR A 255 30.91 10.22 -6.50
CA THR A 255 31.04 8.85 -7.00
C THR A 255 30.68 8.75 -8.50
N LEU A 256 29.59 9.37 -8.94
CA LEU A 256 29.20 9.32 -10.34
C LEU A 256 30.19 10.07 -11.24
N ASN A 257 30.70 11.23 -10.78
CA ASN A 257 31.75 11.97 -11.46
C ASN A 257 33.05 11.14 -11.54
N THR A 258 33.42 10.47 -10.46
CA THR A 258 34.59 9.59 -10.42
C THR A 258 34.44 8.41 -11.39
N ILE A 259 33.26 7.77 -11.45
CA ILE A 259 32.97 6.69 -12.42
C ILE A 259 33.17 7.20 -13.85
N MET A 260 32.64 8.38 -14.19
CA MET A 260 32.77 8.95 -15.53
C MET A 260 34.23 9.28 -15.88
N GLN A 261 34.98 9.85 -14.93
CA GLN A 261 36.40 10.15 -15.12
C GLN A 261 37.24 8.90 -15.32
N VAL A 262 37.01 7.86 -14.48
CA VAL A 262 37.70 6.57 -14.63
C VAL A 262 37.34 5.91 -15.96
N PHE A 263 36.08 5.95 -16.36
CA PHE A 263 35.64 5.40 -17.63
C PHE A 263 36.29 6.14 -18.81
N LEU A 264 36.33 7.48 -18.79
CA LEU A 264 36.97 8.29 -19.81
C LEU A 264 38.48 7.97 -19.89
N ALA A 265 39.18 7.93 -18.75
CA ALA A 265 40.60 7.59 -18.69
C ALA A 265 40.89 6.19 -19.27
N GLN A 266 40.08 5.18 -18.90
CA GLN A 266 40.14 3.83 -19.42
C GLN A 266 39.87 3.75 -20.94
N ASN A 267 38.94 4.55 -21.43
CA ASN A 267 38.62 4.61 -22.85
C ASN A 267 39.83 5.17 -23.63
N ILE A 268 40.41 6.28 -23.14
CA ILE A 268 41.60 6.89 -23.75
C ILE A 268 42.80 5.92 -23.72
N GLU A 269 43.08 5.29 -22.59
CA GLU A 269 44.15 4.34 -22.44
C GLU A 269 44.01 3.14 -23.40
N ARG A 270 42.80 2.61 -23.54
CA ARG A 270 42.50 1.52 -24.48
C ARG A 270 42.75 1.92 -25.92
N GLN A 271 42.30 3.12 -26.33
CA GLN A 271 42.49 3.62 -27.68
C GLN A 271 44.00 3.91 -27.99
N SER A 272 44.69 4.52 -27.03
CA SER A 272 46.12 4.74 -27.13
C SER A 272 46.87 3.43 -27.30
N ALA A 273 46.58 2.41 -26.46
CA ALA A 273 47.20 1.08 -26.58
C ALA A 273 46.86 0.35 -27.89
N GLU A 274 45.70 0.61 -28.48
CA GLU A 274 45.34 0.08 -29.81
C GLU A 274 46.11 0.80 -30.92
N ALA A 275 46.23 2.13 -30.82
CA ALA A 275 47.02 2.95 -31.73
C ALA A 275 48.50 2.58 -31.72
N ASP A 276 49.09 2.30 -30.52
CA ASP A 276 50.46 1.85 -30.38
C ASP A 276 50.74 0.55 -31.14
N ARG A 277 49.83 -0.40 -31.09
CA ARG A 277 49.95 -1.69 -31.80
C ARG A 277 49.88 -1.48 -33.32
N GLN A 278 48.98 -0.58 -33.76
CA GLN A 278 48.84 -0.25 -35.18
C GLN A 278 50.10 0.50 -35.70
N LEU A 279 50.61 1.43 -34.90
CA LEU A 279 51.87 2.15 -35.25
C LEU A 279 53.05 1.18 -35.35
N ALA A 280 53.23 0.28 -34.43
CA ALA A 280 54.31 -0.72 -34.52
C ALA A 280 54.22 -1.57 -35.78
N PHE A 281 53.00 -1.95 -36.21
CA PHE A 281 52.79 -2.65 -37.48
C PHE A 281 53.15 -1.78 -38.69
N LEU A 282 52.68 -0.49 -38.70
CA LEU A 282 52.98 0.43 -39.78
C LEU A 282 54.49 0.76 -39.89
N GLU A 283 55.16 0.90 -38.77
CA GLU A 283 56.61 1.13 -38.72
C GLU A 283 57.42 -0.04 -39.29
N GLU A 284 56.92 -1.25 -39.23
CA GLU A 284 57.52 -2.43 -39.87
C GLU A 284 57.19 -2.49 -41.37
N GLN A 285 55.95 -2.10 -41.80
CA GLN A 285 55.49 -2.24 -43.17
C GLN A 285 55.95 -1.09 -44.08
N ILE A 286 56.05 0.14 -43.62
CA ILE A 286 56.41 1.32 -44.39
C ILE A 286 57.78 1.19 -45.07
N PRO A 287 58.88 0.77 -44.39
CA PRO A 287 60.17 0.53 -45.01
C PRO A 287 60.13 -0.52 -46.11
N GLN A 288 59.39 -1.63 -45.90
CA GLN A 288 59.26 -2.71 -46.88
C GLN A 288 58.59 -2.27 -48.15
N VAL A 289 57.51 -1.45 -48.03
CA VAL A 289 56.82 -0.90 -49.19
C VAL A 289 57.66 0.20 -49.87
N GLY A 290 58.42 1.00 -49.10
CA GLY A 290 59.39 1.97 -49.63
C GLY A 290 60.50 1.33 -50.47
N GLU A 291 61.05 0.20 -50.02
CA GLU A 291 62.03 -0.57 -50.80
C GLU A 291 61.42 -1.11 -52.12
N ARG A 292 60.16 -1.64 -52.06
CA ARG A 292 59.44 -2.11 -53.25
C ARG A 292 59.13 -0.98 -54.22
N LEU A 293 58.79 0.20 -53.72
CA LEU A 293 58.60 1.39 -54.56
C LEU A 293 59.87 1.77 -55.27
N SER A 294 60.99 1.92 -54.51
CA SER A 294 62.30 2.27 -55.10
C SER A 294 62.77 1.27 -56.15
N ALA A 295 62.56 -0.02 -55.89
CA ALA A 295 62.89 -1.10 -56.85
C ALA A 295 61.99 -0.99 -58.10
N SER A 296 60.69 -0.72 -57.95
CA SER A 296 59.76 -0.59 -59.07
C SER A 296 60.07 0.63 -59.91
N GLU A 297 60.39 1.76 -59.31
CA GLU A 297 60.83 2.98 -59.98
C GLU A 297 62.14 2.78 -60.72
N THR A 298 63.09 2.10 -60.09
CA THR A 298 64.37 1.79 -60.70
C THR A 298 64.20 0.88 -61.94
N ASN A 299 63.37 -0.15 -61.84
CA ASN A 299 63.07 -1.04 -62.97
C ASN A 299 62.36 -0.30 -64.11
N LEU A 300 61.38 0.56 -63.80
CA LEU A 300 60.66 1.38 -64.80
C LEU A 300 61.63 2.31 -65.50
N ASN A 301 62.44 3.07 -64.76
CA ASN A 301 63.38 4.02 -65.30
C ASN A 301 64.48 3.35 -66.16
N SER A 302 64.99 2.22 -65.73
CA SER A 302 65.98 1.47 -66.53
C SER A 302 65.44 0.94 -67.82
N TYR A 303 64.15 0.48 -67.80
CA TYR A 303 63.46 0.01 -69.03
C TYR A 303 63.18 1.17 -70.00
N ARG A 304 62.74 2.36 -69.54
CA ARG A 304 62.54 3.54 -70.31
C ARG A 304 63.85 4.03 -70.95
N ALA A 305 64.94 4.04 -70.24
CA ALA A 305 66.25 4.40 -70.74
C ALA A 305 66.79 3.45 -71.81
N GLN A 306 66.44 2.18 -71.83
CA GLN A 306 66.87 1.17 -72.83
C GLN A 306 66.04 1.22 -74.12
N ARG A 307 64.85 1.76 -74.13
CA ARG A 307 63.88 1.67 -75.27
C ARG A 307 63.52 3.01 -75.90
N ASP A 308 64.20 4.09 -75.62
CA ASP A 308 63.98 5.45 -76.18
C ASP A 308 62.47 5.84 -76.19
N SER A 309 61.96 6.19 -74.99
CA SER A 309 60.67 6.74 -74.63
C SER A 309 59.48 6.35 -75.50
N VAL A 310 58.74 5.33 -75.09
CA VAL A 310 57.40 5.05 -75.62
C VAL A 310 56.36 5.70 -74.66
N ASP A 311 55.68 6.76 -75.22
CA ASP A 311 54.49 7.35 -74.54
C ASP A 311 53.31 6.37 -74.62
N LEU A 312 52.58 6.22 -73.54
CA LEU A 312 51.37 5.42 -73.51
C LEU A 312 50.25 6.15 -74.17
N ASP A 313 49.51 5.47 -75.08
CA ASP A 313 48.27 5.97 -75.63
C ASP A 313 47.24 6.24 -74.54
N PHE A 314 46.32 7.20 -74.71
CA PHE A 314 45.26 7.55 -73.72
C PHE A 314 44.42 6.37 -73.31
N GLU A 315 44.16 5.40 -74.15
CA GLU A 315 43.44 4.19 -73.81
C GLU A 315 44.19 3.29 -72.85
N THR A 316 45.49 3.15 -73.07
CA THR A 316 46.40 2.35 -72.20
C THR A 316 46.60 3.05 -70.86
N GLU A 317 46.64 4.39 -70.82
CA GLU A 317 46.69 5.15 -69.57
C GLU A 317 45.35 5.00 -68.75
N THR A 318 44.21 4.97 -69.43
CA THR A 318 42.92 4.73 -68.83
C THR A 318 42.82 3.35 -68.26
N MET A 319 43.35 2.30 -68.91
CA MET A 319 43.43 0.93 -68.43
C MET A 319 44.37 0.83 -67.19
N LEU A 320 45.49 1.52 -67.19
CA LEU A 320 46.43 1.61 -66.07
C LEU A 320 45.72 2.22 -64.84
N ASN A 321 45.05 3.35 -65.02
CA ASN A 321 44.36 4.01 -63.93
C ASN A 321 43.26 3.12 -63.30
N LYS A 322 42.52 2.35 -64.11
CA LYS A 322 41.54 1.37 -63.61
C LYS A 322 42.19 0.21 -62.89
N LEU A 323 43.32 -0.33 -63.40
CA LEU A 323 44.06 -1.40 -62.73
C LEU A 323 44.62 -0.96 -61.38
N VAL A 324 45.23 0.22 -61.31
CA VAL A 324 45.73 0.81 -60.07
C VAL A 324 44.57 0.98 -59.07
N ALA A 325 43.42 1.49 -59.55
CA ALA A 325 42.25 1.64 -58.68
C ALA A 325 41.76 0.29 -58.13
N PHE A 326 41.74 -0.77 -58.94
CA PHE A 326 41.39 -2.12 -58.45
C PHE A 326 42.41 -2.67 -57.45
N GLU A 327 43.69 -2.47 -57.67
CA GLU A 327 44.76 -2.94 -56.74
C GLU A 327 44.71 -2.19 -55.42
N ASN A 328 44.47 -0.90 -55.43
CA ASN A 328 44.26 -0.13 -54.22
C ASN A 328 43.09 -0.62 -53.43
N GLN A 329 41.92 -0.85 -54.09
CA GLN A 329 40.74 -1.42 -53.46
C GLN A 329 41.01 -2.83 -52.92
N LEU A 330 41.78 -3.67 -53.60
CA LEU A 330 42.17 -4.99 -53.11
C LEU A 330 43.12 -4.91 -51.90
N SER A 331 44.06 -3.93 -51.93
CA SER A 331 44.94 -3.65 -50.78
C SER A 331 44.13 -3.21 -49.54
N ASP A 332 43.15 -2.30 -49.72
CA ASP A 332 42.28 -1.85 -48.67
C ASP A 332 41.46 -3.01 -48.09
N ILE A 333 40.93 -3.88 -48.96
CA ILE A 333 40.21 -5.09 -48.53
C ILE A 333 41.13 -6.03 -47.77
N GLU A 334 42.37 -6.18 -48.15
CA GLU A 334 43.33 -7.04 -47.44
C GLU A 334 43.66 -6.48 -46.05
N PHE A 335 43.82 -5.17 -45.91
CA PHE A 335 43.99 -4.55 -44.59
C PHE A 335 42.72 -4.77 -43.72
N GLN A 336 41.55 -4.60 -44.29
CA GLN A 336 40.28 -4.85 -43.60
C GLN A 336 40.12 -6.32 -43.22
N ARG A 337 40.57 -7.26 -44.07
CA ARG A 337 40.57 -8.70 -43.79
C ARG A 337 41.41 -9.02 -42.55
N VAL A 338 42.64 -8.53 -42.50
CA VAL A 338 43.53 -8.75 -41.34
C VAL A 338 42.97 -8.18 -40.03
N GLU A 339 42.31 -7.03 -40.14
CA GLU A 339 41.65 -6.42 -38.98
C GLU A 339 40.44 -7.23 -38.52
N LEU A 340 39.55 -7.65 -39.46
CA LEU A 340 38.36 -8.45 -39.15
C LEU A 340 38.71 -9.86 -38.67
N GLU A 341 39.77 -10.49 -39.19
CA GLU A 341 40.26 -11.82 -38.80
C GLU A 341 40.65 -11.88 -37.32
N ARG A 342 41.06 -10.76 -36.75
CA ARG A 342 41.35 -10.66 -35.27
C ARG A 342 40.09 -10.48 -34.42
N ARG A 343 38.97 -10.00 -35.01
CA ARG A 343 37.76 -9.67 -34.28
C ARG A 343 36.62 -10.69 -34.50
N PHE A 344 36.61 -11.34 -35.65
CA PHE A 344 35.49 -12.22 -36.07
C PHE A 344 36.01 -13.57 -36.59
N THR A 345 35.18 -14.58 -36.42
CA THR A 345 35.47 -15.90 -37.03
C THR A 345 35.18 -15.86 -38.54
N SER A 346 35.81 -16.77 -39.30
CA SER A 346 35.67 -16.85 -40.76
C SER A 346 34.25 -17.08 -41.25
N ILE A 347 33.29 -17.47 -40.40
CA ILE A 347 31.88 -17.71 -40.73
C ILE A 347 31.04 -16.45 -40.54
N HIS A 348 31.60 -15.39 -40.00
CA HIS A 348 30.83 -14.15 -39.71
C HIS A 348 30.35 -13.48 -41.02
N PRO A 349 29.06 -13.03 -41.11
CA PRO A 349 28.52 -12.46 -42.35
C PRO A 349 29.35 -11.29 -42.94
N THR A 350 29.87 -10.42 -42.07
CA THR A 350 30.70 -9.29 -42.48
C THR A 350 32.03 -9.76 -43.10
N TYR A 351 32.63 -10.82 -42.57
CA TYR A 351 33.86 -11.37 -43.13
C TYR A 351 33.61 -12.04 -44.48
N GLN A 352 32.46 -12.77 -44.60
CA GLN A 352 32.05 -13.38 -45.89
C GLN A 352 31.76 -12.32 -46.96
N ALA A 353 31.03 -11.26 -46.62
CA ALA A 353 30.75 -10.15 -47.55
C ALA A 353 32.03 -9.48 -48.05
N LEU A 354 33.09 -9.38 -47.19
CA LEU A 354 34.38 -8.85 -47.61
C LEU A 354 35.09 -9.78 -48.59
N LEU A 355 35.01 -11.10 -48.38
CA LEU A 355 35.57 -12.11 -49.27
C LEU A 355 34.85 -12.10 -50.64
N ASP A 356 33.53 -11.96 -50.68
CA ASP A 356 32.76 -11.87 -51.93
C ASP A 356 33.14 -10.62 -52.73
N LYS A 357 33.31 -9.49 -52.06
CA LYS A 357 33.78 -8.24 -52.68
C LYS A 357 35.20 -8.39 -53.23
N LYS A 358 36.11 -9.07 -52.45
CA LYS A 358 37.45 -9.36 -52.94
C LYS A 358 37.41 -10.17 -54.23
N GLN A 359 36.61 -11.23 -54.24
CA GLN A 359 36.43 -12.08 -55.41
C GLN A 359 35.92 -11.36 -56.64
N GLN A 360 34.91 -10.47 -56.45
CA GLN A 360 34.36 -9.64 -57.54
C GLN A 360 35.41 -8.67 -58.10
N LEU A 361 36.21 -8.01 -57.26
CA LEU A 361 37.27 -7.13 -57.69
C LEU A 361 38.40 -7.88 -58.39
N GLN A 362 38.73 -9.09 -57.93
CA GLN A 362 39.68 -9.97 -58.59
C GLN A 362 39.19 -10.39 -59.99
N ALA A 363 37.89 -10.70 -60.15
CA ALA A 363 37.31 -11.02 -61.47
C ALA A 363 37.39 -9.82 -62.42
N ASN A 364 36.99 -8.61 -61.97
CA ASN A 364 37.07 -7.37 -62.78
C ASN A 364 38.51 -7.06 -63.17
N LYS A 365 39.46 -7.26 -62.26
CA LYS A 365 40.90 -7.10 -62.53
C LYS A 365 41.36 -8.07 -63.65
N ALA A 366 40.99 -9.37 -63.50
CA ALA A 366 41.37 -10.40 -64.48
C ALA A 366 40.80 -10.12 -65.88
N GLU A 367 39.53 -9.61 -65.98
CA GLU A 367 38.95 -9.20 -67.24
C GLU A 367 39.76 -8.07 -67.91
N LEU A 368 40.17 -7.07 -67.10
CA LEU A 368 41.00 -5.96 -67.66
C LEU A 368 42.40 -6.43 -68.03
N GLU A 369 43.01 -7.36 -67.25
CA GLU A 369 44.30 -7.99 -67.55
C GLU A 369 44.26 -8.80 -68.87
N SER A 370 43.14 -9.48 -69.19
CA SER A 370 42.96 -10.18 -70.46
C SER A 370 42.98 -9.22 -71.67
N ARG A 371 42.42 -8.03 -71.55
CA ARG A 371 42.45 -7.02 -72.62
C ARG A 371 43.84 -6.43 -72.80
N ILE A 372 44.66 -6.36 -71.74
CA ILE A 372 46.06 -5.88 -71.86
C ILE A 372 46.92 -6.89 -72.59
N THR A 373 46.61 -8.16 -72.61
CA THR A 373 47.34 -9.21 -73.33
C THR A 373 47.30 -9.03 -74.87
N ASP A 374 46.34 -8.27 -75.36
CA ASP A 374 46.19 -7.98 -76.76
C ASP A 374 47.07 -6.76 -77.22
N LEU A 375 47.80 -6.10 -76.33
CA LEU A 375 48.70 -4.96 -76.66
C LEU A 375 50.07 -5.43 -77.17
N PRO A 376 50.88 -4.60 -77.86
CA PRO A 376 52.24 -4.93 -78.19
C PRO A 376 53.13 -5.22 -76.97
N GLU A 377 54.09 -6.14 -77.10
CA GLU A 377 54.88 -6.64 -75.98
C GLU A 377 55.64 -5.56 -75.18
N THR A 378 56.12 -4.51 -75.92
CA THR A 378 56.78 -3.34 -75.35
C THR A 378 55.81 -2.48 -74.52
N GLN A 379 54.59 -2.28 -74.97
CA GLN A 379 53.58 -1.55 -74.27
C GLN A 379 53.06 -2.33 -73.01
N GLN A 380 52.94 -3.63 -73.13
CA GLN A 380 52.59 -4.51 -71.97
C GLN A 380 53.62 -4.36 -70.84
N GLU A 381 54.91 -4.44 -71.18
CA GLU A 381 55.98 -4.37 -70.19
C GLU A 381 56.09 -2.99 -69.51
N ILE A 382 55.97 -1.88 -70.29
CA ILE A 382 55.94 -0.54 -69.71
C ILE A 382 54.73 -0.39 -68.79
N LEU A 383 53.53 -0.81 -69.20
CA LEU A 383 52.31 -0.78 -68.44
C LEU A 383 52.46 -1.55 -67.16
N ARG A 384 53.11 -2.75 -67.20
CA ARG A 384 53.38 -3.61 -66.00
C ARG A 384 54.29 -2.92 -65.01
N LEU A 385 55.38 -2.29 -65.49
CA LEU A 385 56.34 -1.58 -64.63
C LEU A 385 55.77 -0.33 -64.01
N GLU A 386 55.06 0.47 -64.87
CA GLU A 386 54.42 1.74 -64.44
C GLU A 386 53.27 1.44 -63.40
N ARG A 387 52.48 0.37 -63.64
CA ARG A 387 51.50 -0.12 -62.68
C ARG A 387 52.15 -0.44 -61.33
N ALA A 388 53.23 -1.23 -61.35
CA ALA A 388 53.92 -1.64 -60.13
C ALA A 388 54.47 -0.43 -59.35
N ALA A 389 55.04 0.56 -60.05
CA ALA A 389 55.54 1.79 -59.42
C ALA A 389 54.40 2.63 -58.81
N ARG A 390 53.32 2.87 -59.59
CA ARG A 390 52.19 3.68 -59.16
C ARG A 390 51.39 3.05 -57.99
N VAL A 391 51.17 1.73 -58.01
CA VAL A 391 50.54 0.99 -56.93
C VAL A 391 51.39 1.09 -55.64
N ASN A 392 52.68 0.82 -55.75
CA ASN A 392 53.54 0.91 -54.58
C ASN A 392 53.65 2.31 -54.00
N GLN A 393 53.64 3.36 -54.87
CA GLN A 393 53.60 4.76 -54.45
C GLN A 393 52.33 5.10 -53.70
N GLU A 394 51.19 4.66 -54.22
CA GLU A 394 49.87 4.96 -53.60
C GLU A 394 49.73 4.25 -52.26
N ILE A 395 50.12 2.97 -52.20
CA ILE A 395 50.13 2.21 -50.90
C ILE A 395 51.07 2.91 -49.90
N TYR A 396 52.28 3.34 -50.35
CA TYR A 396 53.22 4.03 -49.47
C TYR A 396 52.64 5.31 -48.88
N VAL A 397 51.98 6.15 -49.68
CA VAL A 397 51.34 7.36 -49.23
C VAL A 397 50.18 7.07 -48.30
N GLN A 398 49.36 6.04 -48.59
CA GLN A 398 48.28 5.61 -47.72
C GLN A 398 48.77 5.17 -46.35
N LEU A 399 49.85 4.38 -46.30
CA LEU A 399 50.49 3.93 -45.04
C LEU A 399 51.01 5.10 -44.24
N LEU A 400 51.65 6.09 -44.88
CA LEU A 400 52.13 7.31 -44.21
C LEU A 400 50.96 8.13 -43.63
N ASN A 401 49.87 8.28 -44.39
CA ASN A 401 48.70 8.95 -43.87
C ASN A 401 48.08 8.25 -42.68
N LYS A 402 48.01 6.90 -42.74
CA LYS A 402 47.52 6.09 -41.63
C LYS A 402 48.43 6.15 -40.40
N GLN A 403 49.74 6.20 -40.61
CA GLN A 403 50.72 6.38 -39.52
C GLN A 403 50.48 7.75 -38.84
N GLN A 404 50.27 8.80 -39.61
CA GLN A 404 50.01 10.12 -39.06
C GLN A 404 48.71 10.17 -38.25
N GLU A 405 47.66 9.56 -38.78
CA GLU A 405 46.36 9.42 -38.07
C GLU A 405 46.56 8.68 -36.73
N MET A 406 47.23 7.54 -36.73
CA MET A 406 47.47 6.75 -35.52
C MET A 406 48.35 7.46 -34.50
N ARG A 407 49.31 8.27 -34.93
CA ARG A 407 50.10 9.14 -34.03
C ARG A 407 49.26 10.18 -33.31
N LEU A 408 48.22 10.74 -33.98
CA LEU A 408 47.29 11.66 -33.36
C LEU A 408 46.41 10.97 -32.31
N VAL A 409 45.96 9.73 -32.59
CA VAL A 409 45.21 8.92 -31.63
C VAL A 409 46.04 8.52 -30.43
N GLN A 410 47.31 8.10 -30.67
CA GLN A 410 48.29 7.76 -29.64
C GLN A 410 48.52 8.94 -28.66
N ALA A 411 48.61 10.15 -29.18
CA ALA A 411 48.80 11.35 -28.37
C ALA A 411 47.64 11.67 -27.42
N GLY A 412 46.60 10.84 -27.41
CA GLY A 412 45.49 10.91 -26.42
C GLY A 412 44.57 12.11 -26.58
N THR A 413 44.59 12.77 -27.75
CA THR A 413 43.78 13.98 -27.96
C THR A 413 42.35 13.70 -28.40
N VAL A 414 42.02 12.45 -28.78
CA VAL A 414 40.71 12.12 -29.34
C VAL A 414 40.23 10.80 -28.72
N GLY A 415 39.31 10.87 -27.73
CA GLY A 415 38.54 9.74 -27.26
C GLY A 415 37.18 9.68 -27.96
N ASN A 416 36.60 8.49 -28.10
CA ASN A 416 35.24 8.32 -28.65
C ASN A 416 34.16 8.47 -27.57
N VAL A 417 34.52 8.84 -26.36
CA VAL A 417 33.60 9.11 -25.27
C VAL A 417 33.76 10.53 -24.79
N ARG A 418 32.63 11.26 -24.72
CA ARG A 418 32.59 12.62 -24.22
C ARG A 418 31.56 12.78 -23.12
N ILE A 419 31.96 13.35 -21.99
CA ILE A 419 31.05 13.75 -20.91
C ILE A 419 30.36 15.04 -21.39
N LEU A 420 29.02 14.96 -21.55
CA LEU A 420 28.20 16.13 -21.89
C LEU A 420 27.77 16.88 -20.64
N ASP A 421 27.26 16.14 -19.67
CA ASP A 421 26.82 16.69 -18.38
C ASP A 421 27.55 15.98 -17.24
N THR A 422 28.12 16.75 -16.32
CA THR A 422 28.62 16.26 -15.04
C THR A 422 27.45 15.79 -14.17
N ALA A 423 27.75 14.99 -13.16
CA ALA A 423 26.72 14.51 -12.24
C ALA A 423 26.02 15.68 -11.52
N VAL A 424 24.72 15.72 -11.62
CA VAL A 424 23.85 16.69 -10.94
C VAL A 424 22.84 15.94 -10.07
N VAL A 425 22.77 16.30 -8.80
CA VAL A 425 21.82 15.69 -7.86
C VAL A 425 20.50 16.41 -7.90
N GLN A 426 19.41 15.64 -8.07
CA GLN A 426 18.07 16.20 -7.98
C GLN A 426 17.78 16.75 -6.58
N PRO A 427 17.23 17.96 -6.42
CA PRO A 427 16.99 18.56 -5.12
C PRO A 427 15.97 17.79 -4.27
N SER A 428 14.99 17.14 -4.90
CA SER A 428 13.95 16.34 -4.25
C SER A 428 14.33 14.85 -4.17
N PRO A 429 14.03 14.16 -3.06
CA PRO A 429 14.26 12.72 -2.96
C PRO A 429 13.33 11.95 -3.91
N ILE A 430 13.85 10.89 -4.54
CA ILE A 430 13.08 10.00 -5.40
C ILE A 430 12.28 8.95 -4.59
N ALA A 431 12.73 8.68 -3.36
CA ALA A 431 12.05 7.81 -2.40
C ALA A 431 12.21 8.36 -0.96
N PRO A 432 11.26 8.09 -0.07
CA PRO A 432 9.98 7.41 -0.30
C PRO A 432 8.99 8.26 -1.11
N ARG A 433 8.14 7.61 -1.90
CA ARG A 433 7.03 8.28 -2.59
C ARG A 433 5.90 8.53 -1.58
N SER A 434 6.05 9.58 -0.75
CA SER A 434 5.14 9.88 0.36
C SER A 434 3.67 9.98 -0.05
N ASN A 435 3.39 10.57 -1.22
CA ASN A 435 2.01 10.68 -1.74
C ASN A 435 1.39 9.30 -2.04
N LEU A 436 2.17 8.36 -2.59
CA LEU A 436 1.71 7.01 -2.87
C LEU A 436 1.47 6.22 -1.57
N ILE A 437 2.39 6.33 -0.60
CA ILE A 437 2.25 5.71 0.72
C ILE A 437 1.00 6.25 1.44
N MET A 438 0.78 7.57 1.40
CA MET A 438 -0.38 8.23 1.99
C MET A 438 -1.69 7.75 1.35
N MET A 439 -1.74 7.69 0.01
CA MET A 439 -2.92 7.19 -0.72
C MET A 439 -3.22 5.73 -0.37
N LEU A 440 -2.18 4.88 -0.33
CA LEU A 440 -2.34 3.46 -0.01
C LEU A 440 -2.77 3.25 1.45
N SER A 441 -2.22 4.03 2.39
CA SER A 441 -2.62 3.95 3.81
C SER A 441 -4.07 4.38 4.02
N LEU A 442 -4.54 5.43 3.33
CA LEU A 442 -5.95 5.86 3.38
C LEU A 442 -6.88 4.82 2.76
N LEU A 443 -6.49 4.19 1.65
CA LEU A 443 -7.26 3.11 1.03
C LEU A 443 -7.37 1.90 1.98
N MET A 444 -6.27 1.49 2.59
CA MET A 444 -6.26 0.43 3.60
C MET A 444 -7.12 0.80 4.81
N GLY A 445 -7.04 2.05 5.28
CA GLY A 445 -7.88 2.57 6.36
C GLY A 445 -9.37 2.49 6.02
N LEU A 446 -9.75 2.83 4.79
CA LEU A 446 -11.13 2.72 4.30
C LEU A 446 -11.60 1.26 4.27
N LEU A 447 -10.80 0.35 3.74
CA LEU A 447 -11.13 -1.09 3.69
C LEU A 447 -11.32 -1.68 5.10
N VAL A 448 -10.40 -1.36 6.03
CA VAL A 448 -10.49 -1.80 7.42
C VAL A 448 -11.71 -1.20 8.11
N ALA A 449 -12.02 0.08 7.87
CA ALA A 449 -13.22 0.72 8.42
C ALA A 449 -14.51 0.06 7.93
N ILE A 450 -14.60 -0.23 6.63
CA ILE A 450 -15.75 -0.96 6.05
C ILE A 450 -15.86 -2.37 6.66
N ALA A 451 -14.75 -3.09 6.78
CA ALA A 451 -14.72 -4.42 7.39
C ALA A 451 -15.18 -4.39 8.86
N LEU A 452 -14.75 -3.39 9.64
CA LEU A 452 -15.18 -3.20 11.03
C LEU A 452 -16.69 -2.90 11.14
N VAL A 453 -17.20 -2.02 10.26
CA VAL A 453 -18.65 -1.72 10.20
C VAL A 453 -19.42 -2.97 9.79
N MET A 454 -18.93 -3.73 8.82
CA MET A 454 -19.54 -4.99 8.38
C MET A 454 -19.54 -6.04 9.50
N ALA A 455 -18.40 -6.23 10.20
CA ALA A 455 -18.32 -7.13 11.32
C ALA A 455 -19.31 -6.73 12.43
N ARG A 456 -19.43 -5.43 12.71
CA ARG A 456 -20.39 -4.91 13.68
C ARG A 456 -21.85 -5.10 13.23
N TYR A 457 -22.11 -5.00 11.94
CA TYR A 457 -23.41 -5.29 11.34
C TYR A 457 -23.80 -6.77 11.51
N LEU A 458 -22.89 -7.68 11.20
CA LEU A 458 -23.11 -9.14 11.34
C LEU A 458 -23.26 -9.58 12.78
N LEU A 459 -22.61 -8.89 13.72
CA LEU A 459 -22.71 -9.17 15.16
C LEU A 459 -23.96 -8.58 15.81
N ASN A 460 -24.63 -7.60 15.17
CA ASN A 460 -25.84 -6.99 15.70
C ASN A 460 -27.05 -7.89 15.40
N ARG A 461 -27.52 -8.60 16.42
CA ARG A 461 -28.59 -9.61 16.32
C ARG A 461 -29.99 -9.08 16.65
N GLY A 462 -30.15 -7.81 17.01
CA GLY A 462 -31.43 -7.24 17.41
C GLY A 462 -32.32 -6.83 16.22
N ILE A 463 -33.66 -6.99 16.37
CA ILE A 463 -34.65 -6.53 15.39
C ILE A 463 -34.60 -5.01 15.23
N GLU A 464 -34.50 -4.53 14.01
CA GLU A 464 -34.45 -3.09 13.66
C GLU A 464 -35.65 -2.64 12.80
N THR A 465 -36.44 -3.56 12.24
CA THR A 465 -37.58 -3.21 11.40
C THR A 465 -38.84 -3.97 11.78
N PRO A 466 -40.07 -3.37 11.63
CA PRO A 466 -41.32 -4.08 11.83
C PRO A 466 -41.42 -5.34 10.94
N LYS A 467 -40.95 -5.24 9.71
CA LYS A 467 -40.97 -6.33 8.74
C LYS A 467 -40.33 -7.62 9.25
N GLN A 468 -39.23 -7.51 10.04
CA GLN A 468 -38.58 -8.66 10.67
C GLN A 468 -39.47 -9.39 11.69
N LEU A 469 -40.42 -8.70 12.32
CA LEU A 469 -41.43 -9.32 13.19
C LEU A 469 -42.54 -9.98 12.37
N GLU A 470 -42.96 -9.34 11.27
CA GLU A 470 -43.95 -9.89 10.34
C GLU A 470 -43.46 -11.16 9.66
N GLU A 471 -42.15 -11.23 9.32
CA GLU A 471 -41.46 -12.42 8.79
C GLU A 471 -41.45 -13.60 9.79
N GLN A 472 -41.57 -13.31 11.09
CA GLN A 472 -41.76 -14.32 12.15
C GLN A 472 -43.25 -14.69 12.38
N GLY A 473 -44.13 -14.25 11.47
CA GLY A 473 -45.57 -14.53 11.56
C GLY A 473 -46.34 -13.66 12.56
N LEU A 474 -45.72 -12.61 13.12
CA LEU A 474 -46.34 -11.73 14.10
C LEU A 474 -46.67 -10.37 13.46
N PRO A 475 -47.95 -10.06 13.19
CA PRO A 475 -48.35 -8.75 12.73
C PRO A 475 -48.01 -7.66 13.75
N VAL A 476 -47.46 -6.53 13.29
CA VAL A 476 -47.04 -5.43 14.17
C VAL A 476 -48.17 -4.47 14.41
N TYR A 477 -48.72 -4.44 15.63
CA TYR A 477 -49.83 -3.57 16.03
C TYR A 477 -49.41 -2.12 16.24
N ALA A 478 -48.19 -1.88 16.72
CA ALA A 478 -47.62 -0.56 16.87
C ALA A 478 -46.11 -0.56 16.90
N THR A 479 -45.52 0.54 16.43
CA THR A 479 -44.11 0.87 16.61
C THR A 479 -44.02 2.09 17.52
N VAL A 480 -43.47 1.90 18.71
CA VAL A 480 -43.37 2.93 19.73
C VAL A 480 -41.97 3.55 19.71
N PRO A 481 -41.82 4.84 19.35
CA PRO A 481 -40.51 5.51 19.34
C PRO A 481 -39.91 5.59 20.75
N LEU A 482 -38.60 5.69 20.82
CA LEU A 482 -37.91 5.96 22.09
C LEU A 482 -38.18 7.37 22.56
N SER A 483 -38.90 7.53 23.67
CA SER A 483 -39.13 8.84 24.30
C SER A 483 -37.83 9.36 24.91
N ARG A 484 -37.44 10.59 24.52
CA ARG A 484 -36.27 11.27 25.09
C ARG A 484 -36.44 11.64 26.54
N GLU A 485 -37.70 11.96 26.94
CA GLU A 485 -38.03 12.27 28.33
C GLU A 485 -37.90 11.04 29.22
N GLN A 486 -38.47 9.90 28.79
CA GLN A 486 -38.38 8.65 29.51
C GLN A 486 -36.93 8.14 29.60
N ALA A 487 -36.11 8.33 28.55
CA ALA A 487 -34.71 7.95 28.56
C ALA A 487 -33.89 8.74 29.58
N LYS A 488 -34.11 10.07 29.70
CA LYS A 488 -33.47 10.92 30.70
C LYS A 488 -33.81 10.49 32.14
N LEU A 489 -35.10 10.14 32.39
CA LEU A 489 -35.52 9.63 33.68
C LEU A 489 -34.85 8.31 34.05
N SER A 490 -34.70 7.40 33.09
CA SER A 490 -34.04 6.12 33.31
C SER A 490 -32.53 6.21 33.53
N GLU A 491 -31.86 7.17 32.88
CA GLU A 491 -30.41 7.45 33.05
C GLU A 491 -30.11 8.11 34.40
N GLY A 492 -30.93 9.05 34.83
CA GLY A 492 -30.82 9.68 36.15
C GLY A 492 -30.96 8.67 37.31
N PHE A 493 -31.79 7.63 37.13
CA PHE A 493 -31.95 6.54 38.09
C PHE A 493 -30.73 5.61 38.16
N LYS A 494 -30.09 5.33 37.01
CA LYS A 494 -28.87 4.50 36.95
C LYS A 494 -27.62 5.21 37.51
N ALA A 495 -27.54 6.55 37.39
CA ALA A 495 -26.40 7.34 37.81
C ALA A 495 -26.30 7.61 39.33
N GLY A 496 -27.28 7.15 40.14
CA GLY A 496 -27.22 7.27 41.58
C GLY A 496 -27.26 8.72 42.12
N LEU A 497 -27.49 9.69 41.27
CA LEU A 497 -27.53 11.11 41.62
C LEU A 497 -28.83 11.45 42.32
N ASN A 498 -28.74 11.61 43.68
CA ASN A 498 -29.72 12.20 44.57
C ASN A 498 -31.04 11.42 44.79
N ARG A 499 -30.95 10.37 45.60
CA ARG A 499 -32.08 9.60 46.12
C ARG A 499 -33.11 10.41 46.96
N ARG A 500 -32.93 11.71 47.22
CA ARG A 500 -33.77 12.47 48.15
C ARG A 500 -34.46 13.73 47.68
N LYS A 501 -34.19 14.27 46.48
CA LYS A 501 -34.81 15.53 46.09
C LYS A 501 -35.55 15.62 44.73
N HIS A 502 -35.42 14.64 43.81
CA HIS A 502 -36.10 14.67 42.50
C HIS A 502 -36.59 13.27 42.04
N ALA A 503 -36.68 12.30 42.88
CA ALA A 503 -37.38 11.05 42.58
C ALA A 503 -38.91 11.24 42.83
N ARG A 504 -39.49 12.27 42.25
CA ARG A 504 -40.83 12.21 41.72
C ARG A 504 -40.67 11.52 40.36
N LEU A 505 -40.60 10.21 40.40
CA LEU A 505 -40.98 9.36 39.26
C LEU A 505 -42.47 9.48 39.06
N ASP A 506 -42.95 10.70 39.32
CA ASP A 506 -44.27 11.08 39.01
C ASP A 506 -44.37 11.02 37.52
N ASP A 507 -45.24 10.20 37.12
CA ASP A 507 -46.05 10.43 35.96
C ASP A 507 -45.79 9.43 34.86
N LEU A 508 -46.81 8.62 34.73
CA LEU A 508 -47.18 8.02 33.47
C LEU A 508 -46.87 9.02 32.36
N LEU A 509 -46.04 8.66 31.41
CA LEU A 509 -45.66 9.55 30.30
C LEU A 509 -46.94 10.09 29.61
N ALA A 510 -48.01 9.29 29.58
CA ALA A 510 -49.33 9.68 29.07
C ALA A 510 -49.93 10.88 29.80
N LEU A 511 -49.59 11.13 31.08
CA LEU A 511 -50.04 12.32 31.82
C LEU A 511 -49.04 13.47 31.71
N ARG A 512 -47.78 13.15 31.83
CA ARG A 512 -46.73 14.15 31.87
C ARG A 512 -46.48 14.84 30.53
N SER A 513 -46.47 14.04 29.44
CA SER A 513 -46.22 14.51 28.08
C SER A 513 -47.21 13.88 27.10
N PRO A 514 -48.46 14.30 27.11
CA PRO A 514 -49.51 13.72 26.28
C PRO A 514 -49.25 13.82 24.78
N THR A 515 -48.41 14.75 24.36
CA THR A 515 -47.99 14.99 22.95
C THR A 515 -46.71 14.25 22.54
N ASP A 516 -46.13 13.44 23.45
CA ASP A 516 -44.95 12.64 23.09
C ASP A 516 -45.31 11.62 21.99
N LEU A 517 -44.42 11.47 20.99
CA LEU A 517 -44.65 10.57 19.87
C LEU A 517 -44.84 9.11 20.30
N SER A 518 -44.24 8.71 21.44
CA SER A 518 -44.49 7.38 22.01
C SER A 518 -45.91 7.23 22.51
N ILE A 519 -46.50 8.26 23.08
CA ILE A 519 -47.89 8.24 23.53
C ILE A 519 -48.88 8.26 22.36
N GLU A 520 -48.60 9.00 21.28
CA GLU A 520 -49.37 8.92 20.06
C GLU A 520 -49.30 7.49 19.44
N ALA A 521 -48.19 6.85 19.47
CA ALA A 521 -48.08 5.45 19.04
C ALA A 521 -48.90 4.49 19.94
N VAL A 522 -48.95 4.74 21.26
CA VAL A 522 -49.81 3.99 22.19
C VAL A 522 -51.29 4.27 21.97
N ARG A 523 -51.69 5.51 21.57
CA ARG A 523 -53.07 5.82 21.14
C ARG A 523 -53.48 5.06 19.89
N SER A 524 -52.55 4.98 18.91
CA SER A 524 -52.74 4.16 17.72
C SER A 524 -52.87 2.67 18.08
N LEU A 525 -52.03 2.17 19.00
CA LEU A 525 -52.12 0.80 19.53
C LEU A 525 -53.49 0.53 20.14
N ARG A 526 -54.06 1.46 20.97
CA ARG A 526 -55.42 1.34 21.52
C ARG A 526 -56.46 1.11 20.40
N THR A 527 -56.37 1.87 19.32
CA THR A 527 -57.35 1.75 18.20
C THR A 527 -57.21 0.38 17.51
N SER A 528 -56.00 -0.10 17.26
CA SER A 528 -55.74 -1.41 16.66
C SER A 528 -56.20 -2.56 17.59
N LEU A 529 -55.99 -2.42 18.89
CA LEU A 529 -56.40 -3.39 19.89
C LEU A 529 -57.91 -3.49 20.05
N HIS A 530 -58.63 -2.37 19.93
CA HIS A 530 -60.09 -2.38 20.01
C HIS A 530 -60.72 -3.36 19.01
N PHE A 531 -60.22 -3.36 17.76
CA PHE A 531 -60.69 -4.31 16.74
C PHE A 531 -60.28 -5.76 17.06
N ALA A 532 -59.07 -5.99 17.51
CA ALA A 532 -58.59 -7.34 17.85
C ALA A 532 -59.30 -7.96 19.03
N MET A 533 -59.69 -7.15 20.01
CA MET A 533 -60.43 -7.62 21.21
C MET A 533 -61.90 -7.85 20.90
N LEU A 534 -62.52 -7.08 20.03
CA LEU A 534 -63.89 -7.34 19.54
C LEU A 534 -63.97 -8.72 18.85
N GLU A 535 -62.96 -9.06 18.07
CA GLU A 535 -62.84 -10.39 17.41
C GLU A 535 -62.64 -11.52 18.42
N ALA A 536 -61.88 -11.27 19.50
CA ALA A 536 -61.59 -12.26 20.53
C ALA A 536 -62.77 -12.51 21.49
N GLY A 537 -63.73 -11.58 21.58
CA GLY A 537 -64.87 -11.68 22.51
C GLY A 537 -64.48 -11.64 23.98
N ASP A 538 -63.30 -11.14 24.33
CA ASP A 538 -62.72 -11.10 25.67
C ASP A 538 -62.01 -9.76 25.90
N ASN A 539 -62.19 -9.15 27.06
CA ASN A 539 -61.66 -7.87 27.47
C ASN A 539 -60.31 -7.98 28.21
N ARG A 540 -59.69 -9.17 28.27
CA ARG A 540 -58.41 -9.44 28.94
C ARG A 540 -57.26 -9.49 27.94
N LEU A 541 -56.28 -8.62 28.18
CA LEU A 541 -55.07 -8.45 27.33
C LEU A 541 -53.83 -8.84 28.13
N MET A 542 -53.02 -9.79 27.64
CA MET A 542 -51.71 -10.07 28.14
C MET A 542 -50.62 -9.37 27.32
N LEU A 543 -49.75 -8.65 28.01
CA LEU A 543 -48.49 -8.16 27.42
C LEU A 543 -47.31 -8.98 27.96
N THR A 544 -46.56 -9.58 27.05
CA THR A 544 -45.41 -10.40 27.37
C THR A 544 -44.19 -10.05 26.54
N SER A 545 -43.05 -10.67 26.79
CA SER A 545 -41.79 -10.45 26.08
C SER A 545 -40.91 -11.71 26.09
N SER A 546 -39.92 -11.77 25.17
CA SER A 546 -38.91 -12.84 25.17
C SER A 546 -37.97 -12.69 26.34
N SER A 547 -37.41 -11.48 26.53
CA SER A 547 -36.36 -11.16 27.50
C SER A 547 -36.75 -9.97 28.41
N PRO A 548 -36.02 -9.75 29.53
CA PRO A 548 -36.27 -8.60 30.42
C PRO A 548 -35.89 -7.25 29.74
N ALA A 549 -36.34 -6.14 30.34
CA ALA A 549 -35.98 -4.78 29.99
C ALA A 549 -36.34 -4.31 28.55
N VAL A 550 -37.28 -4.97 27.89
CA VAL A 550 -37.79 -4.55 26.56
C VAL A 550 -38.80 -3.41 26.66
N GLY A 551 -39.27 -3.07 27.86
CA GLY A 551 -40.22 -1.96 28.10
C GLY A 551 -41.68 -2.40 28.15
N LYS A 552 -41.95 -3.63 28.43
CA LYS A 552 -43.27 -4.22 28.58
C LYS A 552 -44.15 -3.44 29.55
N SER A 553 -43.74 -3.25 30.81
CA SER A 553 -44.51 -2.51 31.83
C SER A 553 -44.72 -1.04 31.44
N PHE A 554 -43.76 -0.41 30.71
CA PHE A 554 -43.96 0.92 30.13
C PHE A 554 -45.16 0.95 29.17
N ILE A 555 -45.27 -0.03 28.29
CA ILE A 555 -46.41 -0.14 27.36
C ILE A 555 -47.70 -0.42 28.13
N SER A 556 -47.66 -1.38 29.08
CA SER A 556 -48.83 -1.79 29.89
C SER A 556 -49.49 -0.58 30.60
N VAL A 557 -48.70 0.19 31.35
CA VAL A 557 -49.24 1.30 32.16
C VAL A 557 -49.67 2.49 31.36
N ASN A 558 -48.92 2.82 30.27
CA ASN A 558 -49.30 3.96 29.40
C ASN A 558 -50.51 3.62 28.51
N LEU A 559 -50.64 2.37 28.05
CA LEU A 559 -51.81 1.90 27.33
C LEU A 559 -53.07 1.98 28.22
N ALA A 560 -52.92 1.52 29.46
CA ALA A 560 -53.99 1.60 30.42
C ALA A 560 -54.47 3.06 30.66
N ALA A 561 -53.48 3.94 30.89
CA ALA A 561 -53.81 5.35 31.07
C ALA A 561 -54.50 5.99 29.85
N VAL A 562 -54.04 5.68 28.62
CA VAL A 562 -54.63 6.15 27.36
C VAL A 562 -56.04 5.59 27.13
N CYS A 563 -56.31 4.35 27.56
CA CYS A 563 -57.66 3.74 27.49
C CYS A 563 -58.61 4.37 28.51
N ALA A 564 -58.11 4.58 29.75
CA ALA A 564 -58.91 5.26 30.78
C ALA A 564 -59.28 6.71 30.45
N GLN A 565 -58.30 7.47 29.86
CA GLN A 565 -58.57 8.82 29.35
C GLN A 565 -59.65 8.86 28.23
N ALA A 566 -59.89 7.73 27.57
CA ALA A 566 -60.92 7.58 26.58
C ALA A 566 -62.26 7.16 27.17
N GLY A 567 -62.41 7.11 28.52
CA GLY A 567 -63.66 6.83 29.23
C GLY A 567 -63.90 5.36 29.55
N GLN A 568 -62.88 4.46 29.34
CA GLN A 568 -62.98 3.04 29.71
C GLN A 568 -62.62 2.83 31.20
N LYS A 569 -63.27 1.86 31.84
CA LYS A 569 -62.83 1.35 33.13
C LYS A 569 -61.71 0.31 32.91
N VAL A 570 -60.48 0.62 33.33
CA VAL A 570 -59.32 -0.17 33.05
C VAL A 570 -58.67 -0.68 34.33
N LEU A 571 -58.31 -1.96 34.36
CA LEU A 571 -57.51 -2.53 35.41
C LEU A 571 -56.14 -3.02 34.88
N VAL A 572 -55.08 -2.63 35.54
CA VAL A 572 -53.72 -3.17 35.26
C VAL A 572 -53.35 -4.14 36.37
N ILE A 573 -52.95 -5.35 36.00
CA ILE A 573 -52.50 -6.37 36.94
C ILE A 573 -51.01 -6.62 36.72
N ASP A 574 -50.22 -6.48 37.77
CA ASP A 574 -48.82 -6.88 37.77
C ASP A 574 -48.71 -8.41 37.99
N GLY A 575 -48.71 -9.15 36.90
CA GLY A 575 -48.59 -10.62 36.88
C GLY A 575 -47.15 -11.12 37.07
N ASP A 576 -46.14 -10.21 37.06
CA ASP A 576 -44.77 -10.54 37.38
C ASP A 576 -44.55 -10.50 38.92
N MET A 577 -45.03 -11.52 39.64
CA MET A 577 -44.89 -11.60 41.08
C MET A 577 -43.43 -11.72 41.56
N ARG A 578 -42.47 -11.95 40.65
CA ARG A 578 -41.04 -12.05 40.96
C ARG A 578 -40.34 -10.71 40.98
N LYS A 579 -40.51 -9.92 39.89
CA LYS A 579 -39.80 -8.66 39.66
C LYS A 579 -40.71 -7.55 39.12
N GLY A 580 -42.03 -7.65 39.31
CA GLY A 580 -42.99 -6.67 38.86
C GLY A 580 -42.76 -5.27 39.43
N HIS A 581 -43.06 -4.25 38.64
CA HIS A 581 -42.77 -2.84 38.95
C HIS A 581 -43.94 -1.91 38.62
N VAL A 582 -45.09 -2.44 38.27
CA VAL A 582 -46.28 -1.64 37.87
C VAL A 582 -46.66 -0.64 38.97
N HIS A 583 -46.60 -1.00 40.25
CA HIS A 583 -46.86 -0.11 41.38
C HIS A 583 -46.02 1.16 41.41
N HIS A 584 -44.79 1.14 40.88
CA HIS A 584 -43.94 2.34 40.82
C HIS A 584 -44.56 3.41 39.93
N ALA A 585 -45.24 3.05 38.83
CA ALA A 585 -45.87 4.00 37.92
C ALA A 585 -47.05 4.75 38.57
N PHE A 586 -47.59 4.19 39.65
CA PHE A 586 -48.75 4.71 40.38
C PHE A 586 -48.39 5.24 41.75
N HIS A 587 -47.14 5.26 42.18
CA HIS A 587 -46.63 5.65 43.50
C HIS A 587 -47.21 4.81 44.65
N GLY A 588 -47.55 3.59 44.37
CA GLY A 588 -48.07 2.64 45.38
C GLY A 588 -46.96 1.74 45.92
N ASP A 589 -47.32 0.99 46.92
CA ASP A 589 -46.50 -0.07 47.47
C ASP A 589 -46.68 -1.37 46.70
N SER A 590 -45.68 -2.26 46.78
CA SER A 590 -45.80 -3.58 46.15
C SER A 590 -46.68 -4.55 46.95
N GLU A 591 -46.87 -4.30 48.26
CA GLU A 591 -47.63 -5.13 49.16
C GLU A 591 -49.17 -4.98 49.01
N GLY A 592 -49.92 -5.93 49.46
CA GLY A 592 -51.38 -5.90 49.28
C GLY A 592 -51.83 -6.12 47.85
N GLY A 593 -51.15 -6.99 47.11
CA GLY A 593 -51.39 -7.20 45.69
C GLY A 593 -51.85 -8.60 45.32
N LEU A 594 -51.48 -9.05 44.11
CA LEU A 594 -51.95 -10.28 43.47
C LEU A 594 -51.54 -11.52 44.28
N SER A 595 -50.35 -11.55 44.89
CA SER A 595 -49.88 -12.72 45.65
C SER A 595 -50.69 -12.92 46.92
N GLU A 596 -51.04 -11.88 47.69
CA GLU A 596 -51.86 -11.95 48.90
C GLU A 596 -53.30 -12.27 48.55
N LEU A 597 -53.80 -11.73 47.46
CA LEU A 597 -55.14 -12.03 46.97
C LEU A 597 -55.33 -13.50 46.61
N LEU A 598 -54.38 -14.05 45.81
CA LEU A 598 -54.39 -15.47 45.43
C LEU A 598 -54.12 -16.41 46.62
N GLY A 599 -53.32 -15.95 47.59
CA GLY A 599 -53.07 -16.63 48.82
C GLY A 599 -54.23 -16.59 49.86
N GLY A 600 -55.35 -15.94 49.54
CA GLY A 600 -56.56 -15.81 50.38
C GLY A 600 -56.37 -14.92 51.61
N LYS A 601 -55.34 -14.06 51.63
CA LYS A 601 -55.05 -13.11 52.71
C LYS A 601 -55.76 -11.79 52.58
N LEU A 602 -56.24 -11.49 51.36
CA LEU A 602 -56.92 -10.26 51.02
C LEU A 602 -58.16 -10.53 50.16
N THR A 603 -59.18 -9.66 50.27
CA THR A 603 -60.31 -9.63 49.36
C THR A 603 -59.96 -8.91 48.06
N LEU A 604 -60.74 -9.06 47.02
CA LEU A 604 -60.54 -8.38 45.75
C LEU A 604 -60.54 -6.86 45.94
N GLU A 605 -61.45 -6.33 46.70
CA GLU A 605 -61.57 -4.91 47.01
C GLU A 605 -60.34 -4.38 47.77
N GLY A 606 -59.75 -5.20 48.59
CA GLY A 606 -58.51 -4.82 49.32
C GLY A 606 -57.23 -4.86 48.47
N ALA A 607 -57.26 -5.61 47.35
CA ALA A 607 -56.11 -5.71 46.44
C ALA A 607 -56.17 -4.70 45.27
N ILE A 608 -57.33 -4.12 44.98
CA ILE A 608 -57.50 -3.07 43.96
C ILE A 608 -57.12 -1.74 44.55
N HIS A 609 -56.18 -1.08 43.91
CA HIS A 609 -55.75 0.27 44.25
C HIS A 609 -56.18 1.26 43.15
N ALA A 610 -56.85 2.34 43.56
CA ALA A 610 -57.21 3.42 42.62
C ALA A 610 -55.96 4.21 42.22
N SER A 611 -55.85 4.54 40.94
CA SER A 611 -54.78 5.42 40.44
C SER A 611 -55.23 6.90 40.46
N LYS A 612 -54.30 7.80 40.16
CA LYS A 612 -54.66 9.25 39.95
C LYS A 612 -55.41 9.51 38.64
N VAL A 613 -55.53 8.53 37.77
CA VAL A 613 -56.24 8.61 36.50
C VAL A 613 -57.66 8.11 36.71
N GLU A 614 -58.64 8.92 36.46
CA GLU A 614 -60.03 8.54 36.58
C GLU A 614 -60.33 7.33 35.67
N GLY A 615 -60.97 6.32 36.20
CA GLY A 615 -61.29 5.08 35.50
C GLY A 615 -60.13 4.06 35.40
N LEU A 616 -58.96 4.30 36.03
CA LEU A 616 -57.83 3.40 36.02
C LEU A 616 -57.49 2.91 37.42
N ASP A 617 -57.64 1.62 37.62
CA ASP A 617 -57.22 0.92 38.84
C ASP A 617 -56.05 -0.03 38.53
N TYR A 618 -55.31 -0.44 39.60
CA TYR A 618 -54.26 -1.40 39.45
C TYR A 618 -54.20 -2.42 40.61
N ILE A 619 -53.70 -3.62 40.33
CA ILE A 619 -53.33 -4.61 41.31
C ILE A 619 -51.82 -4.78 41.28
N ALA A 620 -51.12 -4.45 42.36
CA ALA A 620 -49.69 -4.63 42.49
C ALA A 620 -49.33 -6.14 42.54
N ARG A 621 -48.05 -6.46 42.37
CA ARG A 621 -47.60 -7.88 42.41
C ARG A 621 -47.81 -8.58 43.73
N GLY A 622 -47.85 -7.83 44.82
CA GLY A 622 -47.80 -8.33 46.20
C GLY A 622 -46.40 -8.65 46.70
N VAL A 623 -46.31 -9.23 47.88
CA VAL A 623 -45.05 -9.80 48.43
C VAL A 623 -44.64 -10.97 47.55
N SER A 624 -43.36 -11.03 47.14
CA SER A 624 -42.91 -12.08 46.21
C SER A 624 -43.03 -13.48 46.88
N PRO A 625 -43.90 -14.34 46.36
CA PRO A 625 -44.11 -15.67 46.93
C PRO A 625 -42.99 -16.62 46.52
N PRO A 626 -42.72 -17.72 47.24
CA PRO A 626 -41.75 -18.72 46.87
C PRO A 626 -42.10 -19.46 45.57
N ASN A 627 -43.39 -19.69 45.31
CA ASN A 627 -43.92 -20.47 44.19
C ASN A 627 -44.98 -19.68 43.38
N PRO A 628 -44.62 -18.65 42.62
CA PRO A 628 -45.56 -17.81 41.85
C PRO A 628 -46.40 -18.61 40.86
N SER A 629 -45.79 -19.55 40.13
CA SER A 629 -46.45 -20.36 39.11
C SER A 629 -47.55 -21.23 39.68
N GLU A 630 -47.35 -21.82 40.90
CA GLU A 630 -48.34 -22.63 41.56
C GLU A 630 -49.56 -21.83 42.02
N LEU A 631 -49.35 -20.59 42.47
CA LEU A 631 -50.44 -19.69 42.81
C LEU A 631 -51.28 -19.32 41.57
N LEU A 632 -50.66 -19.11 40.43
CA LEU A 632 -51.34 -18.83 39.16
C LEU A 632 -52.10 -20.03 38.59
N MET A 633 -51.69 -21.25 38.92
CA MET A 633 -52.35 -22.50 38.53
C MET A 633 -53.60 -22.85 39.39
N GLN A 634 -53.78 -22.16 40.49
CA GLN A 634 -54.94 -22.45 41.37
C GLN A 634 -56.28 -22.00 40.71
N PRO A 635 -57.38 -22.69 41.02
CA PRO A 635 -58.75 -22.28 40.55
C PRO A 635 -59.16 -20.88 41.01
N SER A 636 -58.51 -20.35 42.05
CA SER A 636 -58.73 -18.98 42.54
C SER A 636 -58.33 -17.93 41.48
N PHE A 637 -57.29 -18.17 40.70
CA PHE A 637 -56.86 -17.28 39.65
C PHE A 637 -57.86 -17.22 38.49
N SER A 638 -58.40 -18.35 38.03
CA SER A 638 -59.45 -18.38 37.00
C SER A 638 -60.73 -17.68 37.44
N ARG A 639 -61.16 -17.89 38.71
CA ARG A 639 -62.32 -17.19 39.29
C ARG A 639 -62.08 -15.68 39.36
N LEU A 640 -60.89 -15.30 39.82
CA LEU A 640 -60.48 -13.88 39.85
C LEU A 640 -60.57 -13.23 38.46
N MET A 641 -60.02 -13.91 37.44
CA MET A 641 -60.05 -13.37 36.05
C MET A 641 -61.46 -13.23 35.52
N ALA A 642 -62.36 -14.14 35.82
CA ALA A 642 -63.77 -14.05 35.42
C ALA A 642 -64.50 -12.91 36.14
N GLU A 643 -64.23 -12.73 37.45
CA GLU A 643 -64.83 -11.67 38.25
C GLU A 643 -64.36 -10.27 37.81
N ILE A 644 -63.08 -10.09 37.58
CA ILE A 644 -62.50 -8.83 37.11
C ILE A 644 -62.99 -8.47 35.70
N SER A 645 -63.07 -9.44 34.81
CA SER A 645 -63.58 -9.26 33.45
C SER A 645 -65.02 -8.71 33.43
N SER A 646 -65.85 -9.02 34.42
CA SER A 646 -67.20 -8.49 34.49
C SER A 646 -67.30 -7.06 35.07
N ARG A 647 -66.22 -6.59 35.76
CA ARG A 647 -66.21 -5.27 36.42
C ARG A 647 -65.54 -4.16 35.64
N TYR A 648 -64.67 -4.50 34.69
CA TYR A 648 -63.83 -3.58 33.91
C TYR A 648 -64.08 -3.74 32.40
N ASP A 649 -63.94 -2.66 31.66
CA ASP A 649 -64.06 -2.68 30.20
C ASP A 649 -62.76 -3.27 29.56
N LEU A 650 -61.63 -3.12 30.22
CA LEU A 650 -60.32 -3.63 29.77
C LEU A 650 -59.46 -4.06 30.97
N VAL A 651 -58.91 -5.27 30.91
CA VAL A 651 -57.95 -5.78 31.88
C VAL A 651 -56.61 -6.05 31.22
N ILE A 652 -55.57 -5.32 31.62
CA ILE A 652 -54.22 -5.47 31.09
C ILE A 652 -53.35 -6.20 32.09
N ILE A 653 -52.77 -7.32 31.70
CA ILE A 653 -51.91 -8.14 32.56
C ILE A 653 -50.47 -8.01 32.07
N ASP A 654 -49.62 -7.39 32.89
CA ASP A 654 -48.18 -7.31 32.69
C ASP A 654 -47.51 -8.60 33.21
N THR A 655 -46.83 -9.36 32.34
CA THR A 655 -46.31 -10.70 32.71
C THR A 655 -44.78 -10.74 32.74
N PRO A 656 -44.12 -11.69 33.41
CA PRO A 656 -42.69 -11.87 33.26
C PRO A 656 -42.31 -12.36 31.86
N PRO A 657 -41.01 -12.26 31.49
CA PRO A 657 -40.53 -12.74 30.17
C PRO A 657 -40.77 -14.25 30.00
N VAL A 658 -41.29 -14.64 28.83
CA VAL A 658 -41.65 -16.04 28.50
C VAL A 658 -40.47 -17.00 28.56
N LEU A 659 -39.29 -16.58 28.10
CA LEU A 659 -38.11 -17.46 28.09
C LEU A 659 -37.52 -17.65 29.48
N ALA A 660 -37.78 -16.74 30.43
CA ALA A 660 -37.24 -16.81 31.75
C ALA A 660 -38.08 -17.73 32.69
N VAL A 661 -39.41 -17.68 32.57
CA VAL A 661 -40.33 -18.39 33.48
C VAL A 661 -41.60 -18.87 32.74
N THR A 662 -42.39 -19.72 33.42
CA THR A 662 -43.62 -20.29 32.85
C THR A 662 -44.89 -19.49 33.16
N ASP A 663 -44.78 -18.50 34.04
CA ASP A 663 -45.90 -17.72 34.57
C ASP A 663 -46.73 -17.06 33.44
N ALA A 664 -46.06 -16.52 32.44
CA ALA A 664 -46.73 -15.91 31.25
C ALA A 664 -47.57 -16.93 30.45
N ALA A 665 -47.10 -18.18 30.37
CA ALA A 665 -47.86 -19.25 29.70
C ALA A 665 -49.13 -19.68 30.54
N ILE A 666 -49.08 -19.60 31.86
CA ILE A 666 -50.23 -19.87 32.69
C ILE A 666 -51.26 -18.75 32.58
N ILE A 667 -50.81 -17.48 32.64
CA ILE A 667 -51.66 -16.30 32.51
C ILE A 667 -52.30 -16.25 31.12
N GLY A 668 -51.56 -16.58 30.08
CA GLY A 668 -52.00 -16.55 28.68
C GLY A 668 -53.22 -17.44 28.41
N LYS A 669 -53.43 -18.50 29.16
CA LYS A 669 -54.62 -19.37 29.08
C LYS A 669 -55.88 -18.73 29.62
N GLN A 670 -55.76 -17.63 30.36
CA GLN A 670 -56.89 -16.92 31.00
C GLN A 670 -57.23 -15.60 30.28
N VAL A 671 -56.65 -15.34 29.11
CA VAL A 671 -56.84 -14.08 28.38
C VAL A 671 -57.24 -14.35 26.93
N GLY A 672 -58.02 -13.45 26.32
CA GLY A 672 -58.43 -13.58 24.94
C GLY A 672 -57.41 -13.01 23.94
N THR A 673 -56.58 -12.07 24.37
CA THR A 673 -55.60 -11.43 23.50
C THR A 673 -54.21 -11.43 24.16
N SER A 674 -53.20 -11.92 23.44
CA SER A 674 -51.81 -11.91 23.87
C SER A 674 -50.93 -11.19 22.85
N LEU A 675 -50.12 -10.22 23.30
CA LEU A 675 -49.19 -9.47 22.47
C LEU A 675 -47.76 -9.58 22.99
N LEU A 676 -46.82 -9.70 22.07
CA LEU A 676 -45.39 -9.72 22.32
C LEU A 676 -44.77 -8.32 22.23
N VAL A 677 -44.08 -7.87 23.24
CA VAL A 677 -43.27 -6.66 23.20
C VAL A 677 -41.82 -7.00 22.86
N ALA A 678 -41.34 -6.51 21.73
CA ALA A 678 -39.94 -6.60 21.31
C ALA A 678 -39.27 -5.21 21.36
N ARG A 679 -37.98 -5.16 21.64
CA ARG A 679 -37.23 -3.89 21.71
C ARG A 679 -36.29 -3.74 20.53
N PHE A 680 -36.37 -2.60 19.88
CA PHE A 680 -35.51 -2.21 18.75
C PHE A 680 -34.04 -2.39 19.04
N GLY A 681 -33.30 -3.10 18.17
CA GLY A 681 -31.87 -3.32 18.21
C GLY A 681 -31.39 -4.14 19.43
N MET A 682 -32.32 -4.72 20.22
CA MET A 682 -31.99 -5.47 21.43
C MET A 682 -32.54 -6.90 21.41
N THR A 683 -33.76 -7.12 20.96
CA THR A 683 -34.39 -8.44 20.94
C THR A 683 -33.98 -9.19 19.68
N PRO A 684 -33.28 -10.33 19.77
CA PRO A 684 -32.87 -11.12 18.61
C PRO A 684 -34.08 -11.87 17.99
N PRO A 685 -34.10 -12.05 16.64
CA PRO A 685 -35.17 -12.85 15.99
C PRO A 685 -35.34 -14.25 16.58
N GLY A 686 -34.24 -14.94 16.89
CA GLY A 686 -34.29 -16.28 17.47
C GLY A 686 -34.95 -16.36 18.86
N GLU A 687 -34.87 -15.27 19.68
CA GLU A 687 -35.60 -15.21 20.94
C GLU A 687 -37.12 -15.08 20.74
N ILE A 688 -37.53 -14.39 19.67
CA ILE A 688 -38.93 -14.24 19.33
C ILE A 688 -39.49 -15.56 18.84
N GLU A 689 -38.79 -16.24 17.92
CA GLU A 689 -39.17 -17.56 17.43
C GLU A 689 -39.36 -18.56 18.58
N ALA A 690 -38.35 -18.64 19.47
CA ALA A 690 -38.43 -19.49 20.66
C ALA A 690 -39.59 -19.12 21.60
N THR A 691 -39.94 -17.81 21.66
CA THR A 691 -41.09 -17.34 22.48
C THR A 691 -42.43 -17.73 21.87
N VAL A 692 -42.56 -17.56 20.54
CA VAL A 692 -43.75 -17.99 19.80
C VAL A 692 -43.96 -19.48 19.95
N GLU A 693 -42.95 -20.29 19.69
CA GLU A 693 -42.99 -21.73 19.81
C GLU A 693 -43.38 -22.17 21.22
N LYS A 694 -42.78 -21.57 22.25
CA LYS A 694 -43.06 -21.91 23.66
C LYS A 694 -44.51 -21.61 24.06
N LEU A 695 -45.08 -20.49 23.59
CA LEU A 695 -46.47 -20.10 23.83
C LEU A 695 -47.43 -20.97 23.02
N GLU A 696 -47.17 -21.25 21.77
CA GLU A 696 -47.97 -22.13 20.93
C GLU A 696 -48.01 -23.56 21.49
N ASN A 697 -46.90 -24.09 21.93
CA ASN A 697 -46.82 -25.39 22.63
C ASN A 697 -47.65 -25.40 23.93
N SER A 698 -47.91 -24.23 24.53
CA SER A 698 -48.79 -24.07 25.69
C SER A 698 -50.27 -23.81 25.30
N GLY A 699 -50.59 -23.81 24.01
CA GLY A 699 -51.92 -23.55 23.48
C GLY A 699 -52.30 -22.08 23.44
N ILE A 700 -51.32 -21.16 23.43
CA ILE A 700 -51.54 -19.71 23.44
C ILE A 700 -51.06 -19.16 22.08
N ILE A 701 -51.94 -18.50 21.37
CA ILE A 701 -51.67 -17.87 20.10
C ILE A 701 -51.36 -16.38 20.32
N LEU A 702 -50.17 -15.94 19.96
CA LEU A 702 -49.85 -14.52 19.92
C LEU A 702 -50.59 -13.84 18.76
N LYS A 703 -51.40 -12.87 19.08
CA LYS A 703 -52.16 -12.11 18.05
C LYS A 703 -51.28 -11.11 17.27
N GLY A 704 -50.12 -10.74 17.83
CA GLY A 704 -49.17 -9.84 17.17
C GLY A 704 -48.10 -9.32 18.13
N ALA A 705 -47.34 -8.36 17.65
CA ALA A 705 -46.21 -7.77 18.36
C ALA A 705 -46.26 -6.23 18.39
N ILE A 706 -45.52 -5.68 19.37
CA ILE A 706 -45.25 -4.25 19.53
C ILE A 706 -43.77 -4.06 19.50
N LEU A 707 -43.28 -3.24 18.53
CA LEU A 707 -41.86 -2.86 18.45
C LEU A 707 -41.61 -1.60 19.27
N ASN A 708 -41.00 -1.75 20.42
CA ASN A 708 -40.78 -0.67 21.39
C ASN A 708 -39.37 -0.05 21.27
N ALA A 709 -39.23 1.20 21.73
CA ALA A 709 -38.00 2.00 21.79
C ALA A 709 -37.31 2.17 20.44
N MET A 710 -38.09 2.34 19.38
CA MET A 710 -37.59 2.55 18.04
C MET A 710 -36.77 3.84 17.96
N ARG A 711 -35.53 3.75 17.44
CA ARG A 711 -34.63 4.91 17.21
C ARG A 711 -34.63 5.28 15.74
N ARG A 712 -34.65 6.59 15.44
CA ARG A 712 -34.44 7.07 14.05
C ARG A 712 -32.99 6.83 13.66
N LYS A 713 -32.76 5.92 12.74
CA LYS A 713 -31.47 5.70 12.05
C LYS A 713 -31.63 6.00 10.56
N VAL A 714 -30.56 6.42 9.89
CA VAL A 714 -30.58 6.65 8.43
C VAL A 714 -30.80 5.31 7.70
N SER A 715 -30.33 4.22 8.26
CA SER A 715 -30.53 2.85 7.77
C SER A 715 -32.01 2.41 7.78
N THR A 716 -32.84 2.99 8.68
CA THR A 716 -34.27 2.70 8.76
C THR A 716 -35.09 3.72 7.96
N LYS A 717 -34.73 4.02 6.73
CA LYS A 717 -35.37 4.96 5.81
C LYS A 717 -36.75 4.51 5.32
N TYR A 718 -37.44 3.66 6.07
CA TYR A 718 -38.85 3.41 5.81
C TYR A 718 -39.69 4.40 6.59
N SER A 719 -40.07 5.40 5.90
CA SER A 719 -41.40 5.92 5.64
C SER A 719 -42.41 5.62 6.74
N TYR A 720 -42.24 6.23 7.93
CA TYR A 720 -43.42 6.63 8.67
C TYR A 720 -43.72 8.11 8.32
N TYR A 721 -44.84 8.32 7.65
CA TYR A 721 -45.38 9.63 7.40
C TYR A 721 -45.34 10.44 8.70
N THR A 722 -44.48 11.43 8.74
CA THR A 722 -44.47 12.41 9.80
C THR A 722 -45.67 13.35 9.48
N TYR A 723 -46.82 13.05 10.00
CA TYR A 723 -47.83 14.07 10.19
C TYR A 723 -47.30 15.03 11.26
N ALA A 724 -46.52 16.01 10.83
CA ALA A 724 -46.24 17.19 11.63
C ALA A 724 -47.50 18.05 11.59
N TYR A 725 -48.35 17.93 12.59
CA TYR A 725 -49.25 19.02 12.93
C TYR A 725 -48.39 20.15 13.50
N LYS A 726 -48.27 21.23 12.75
CA LYS A 726 -47.82 22.52 13.26
C LYS A 726 -48.86 23.08 14.24
#